data_f412ff74af72186089e3120d3c66e4b5
#
_entry.id   f412ff74af72186089e3120d3c66e4b5
#
_cell.length_a   1.000
_cell.length_b   1.000
_cell.length_c   1.000
_cell.angle_alpha   90.00
_cell.angle_beta   90.00
_cell.angle_gamma   90.00
#
_symmetry.space_group_name_H-M   'P 1'
#
loop_
_entity.id
_entity.type
_entity.pdbx_description
1 polymer ?
#
loop_
_entity_poly.entity_id
_entity_poly.type
_entity_poly.pdbx_seq_one_letter_code
_entity_poly.pdbx_strand_id
1 'polypeptide(L)'
;MKNMFGLTASLLLIVSLPARAGDGKGPVYFDVPLSALQLTSGVLPEAPPGSCDWQTFQRHPPAVRLDGPGEAHLVGPLDFWDFGRQLRQTSRLVIEHPTGTGVSGKLVFPTCTRPDETVTVLFRVDRKESTPEARDVFFQARADWYSGLARQGIPGAAYFRHQAAVARAGGKVPDGATDEGAAPLPPTPGDELSRTFDLFSGNRALAENIQLDRPLLPRGQGEESVDISTLTGITVDEIDWKPMIAGKTPALDPLAAFIPADQHALFFPSFQSMLDVMDEADAFGTPVLAWLEPRSEDARTKDRYQKQLCLPVSTLARLLGGQVVSSVAFTGSDPYLRMGSDVAVLFSPKNASLLASHIRNNQEAAQKAGAQEISGTSAGLAWSGVCTPDRTICSFLAVRDDLVVVTNSKAQIERIARTAAGSQAALAAAPEYTFFRDRYRLGDSQESALLVVSDMALRRWASPKWRIADSRRTRAAALLSELHVRHAKELIEGKTGPLSSPKGFEGLGALTLTSAGILSERYGTLEFMVPVIEMPLPKVTDAEAQAYAWFRDGYQNNWRRYFDPIALRLFVSDENVALDGTILPLIAGTEYRELVQLTSGMSLLPTDADPHEETLVRFVMSLNPDSEPVREVGNLAVSFVPGLQGNLLSWLGRYVSIYADQDDYWVQLAATSKPEEFAKDNLDRLPIAVLVDVSSPMKVTAFLASVRAFIEQTAPGMTLWEPLTWKGQSYVRVSPTLAARSEDIPERLALYYAVSGKSLLITLNEGLLKRALQRQAARAEGKDPGKHVPALAGQQVGLQAAGELIGLLEPVIRKEAGQRMQQASFANLPILNEWKRLYPDRDPVEVHETVFRTLLVCPGGGTYAWDAGAETMKSTAYGHPAMPKEGPELLRPPVSELTFGNFGLSFEQHDGLRVRTELKRRDRALGGFSRAIGKRLCAAAPCLLCTFLPLGAFVIRQLASEAGDFFGL
;
A
#
# COMPACT_ATOMS: atom_id res chain seq x y z
N MET A 1 11.20 5.73 28.35
CA MET A 1 11.75 6.23 27.09
C MET A 1 13.26 6.41 27.14
N LYS A 2 14.06 5.37 27.44
CA LYS A 2 15.54 5.50 27.48
C LYS A 2 16.29 4.25 26.99
N ASN A 3 15.64 3.25 26.41
CA ASN A 3 16.30 2.00 25.97
C ASN A 3 15.81 1.47 24.61
N MET A 4 15.57 2.36 23.62
CA MET A 4 15.09 1.91 22.30
C MET A 4 15.81 2.53 21.11
N PHE A 5 17.03 3.06 21.30
CA PHE A 5 17.80 3.62 20.21
C PHE A 5 19.24 3.10 20.24
N GLY A 6 19.47 2.02 19.54
CA GLY A 6 20.80 1.43 19.39
C GLY A 6 20.91 0.51 18.20
N LEU A 7 20.44 0.92 17.02
CA LEU A 7 20.67 0.18 15.77
C LEU A 7 20.64 1.14 14.57
N THR A 8 21.74 1.83 14.39
CA THR A 8 22.02 2.62 13.18
C THR A 8 22.36 1.67 12.04
N ALA A 9 21.50 1.59 11.07
CA ALA A 9 21.78 0.92 9.79
C ALA A 9 22.69 1.82 8.95
N SER A 10 23.97 1.52 8.94
CA SER A 10 24.96 2.18 8.06
C SER A 10 24.86 1.60 6.65
N LEU A 11 24.39 2.35 5.68
CA LEU A 11 24.48 2.02 4.24
C LEU A 11 25.91 2.31 3.76
N LEU A 12 26.78 1.31 3.88
CA LEU A 12 28.15 1.39 3.35
C LEU A 12 28.21 0.67 2.00
N LEU A 13 28.60 1.39 0.96
CA LEU A 13 28.96 0.79 -0.32
C LEU A 13 30.39 0.23 -0.21
N ILE A 14 30.51 -1.09 -0.14
CA ILE A 14 31.80 -1.80 -0.16
C ILE A 14 31.98 -2.41 -1.53
N VAL A 15 33.02 -2.02 -2.20
CA VAL A 15 33.49 -2.69 -3.42
C VAL A 15 34.72 -3.51 -3.03
N SER A 16 34.55 -4.82 -2.97
CA SER A 16 35.68 -5.74 -2.87
C SER A 16 35.69 -6.65 -4.10
N LEU A 17 36.80 -6.66 -4.81
CA LEU A 17 37.05 -7.65 -5.87
C LEU A 17 37.31 -9.03 -5.25
N PRO A 18 36.85 -10.13 -5.87
CA PRO A 18 37.15 -11.46 -5.37
C PRO A 18 38.66 -11.70 -5.37
N ALA A 19 39.19 -12.17 -4.25
CA ALA A 19 40.58 -12.59 -4.15
C ALA A 19 40.84 -13.71 -5.16
N ARG A 20 41.62 -13.43 -6.22
CA ARG A 20 42.24 -14.49 -7.01
C ARG A 20 43.23 -15.23 -6.12
N ALA A 21 43.10 -16.53 -6.02
CA ALA A 21 44.02 -17.38 -5.30
C ALA A 21 45.50 -17.17 -5.78
N GLY A 22 46.26 -16.48 -4.95
CA GLY A 22 47.70 -16.36 -5.03
C GLY A 22 48.35 -17.10 -3.89
N ASP A 23 49.25 -17.97 -4.21
CA ASP A 23 50.27 -18.58 -3.35
C ASP A 23 49.86 -19.05 -1.93
N GLY A 24 49.15 -20.13 -1.81
CA GLY A 24 49.18 -21.09 -0.68
C GLY A 24 48.99 -20.60 0.77
N LYS A 25 48.87 -19.32 1.04
CA LYS A 25 48.54 -18.74 2.36
C LYS A 25 47.19 -18.07 2.29
N GLY A 26 46.27 -18.44 3.20
CA GLY A 26 44.96 -17.85 3.31
C GLY A 26 44.99 -16.32 3.55
N PRO A 27 43.84 -15.62 3.44
CA PRO A 27 43.77 -14.17 3.60
C PRO A 27 44.23 -13.75 5.01
N VAL A 28 44.82 -12.56 5.08
CA VAL A 28 45.33 -11.95 6.30
C VAL A 28 44.30 -10.99 6.85
N TYR A 29 44.01 -11.08 8.15
CA TYR A 29 43.03 -10.24 8.86
C TYR A 29 43.76 -9.29 9.81
N PHE A 30 43.43 -8.00 9.79
CA PHE A 30 43.99 -7.05 10.72
C PHE A 30 43.00 -5.97 11.08
N ASP A 31 43.19 -5.46 12.29
CA ASP A 31 42.34 -4.48 12.95
C ASP A 31 43.23 -3.26 13.30
N VAL A 32 42.81 -2.09 12.78
CA VAL A 32 43.57 -0.86 12.90
C VAL A 32 42.69 0.23 13.49
N PRO A 33 43.03 0.78 14.67
CA PRO A 33 42.39 2.00 15.15
C PRO A 33 42.53 3.13 14.14
N LEU A 34 41.52 3.94 13.90
CA LEU A 34 41.63 5.06 12.96
C LEU A 34 42.72 6.07 13.37
N SER A 35 42.96 6.20 14.67
CA SER A 35 44.08 7.01 15.21
C SER A 35 45.48 6.52 14.81
N ALA A 36 45.63 5.27 14.40
CA ALA A 36 46.85 4.63 14.00
C ALA A 36 47.00 4.47 12.48
N LEU A 37 46.06 4.98 11.68
CA LEU A 37 46.17 5.00 10.23
C LEU A 37 47.18 6.03 9.77
N GLN A 38 47.99 5.65 8.81
CA GLN A 38 48.84 6.61 8.08
C GLN A 38 47.99 7.31 7.03
N LEU A 39 47.62 8.57 7.30
CA LEU A 39 46.91 9.38 6.34
C LEU A 39 47.86 9.91 5.28
N THR A 40 47.58 9.59 4.03
CA THR A 40 48.41 10.06 2.90
C THR A 40 47.86 11.32 2.27
N SER A 41 46.56 11.60 2.45
CA SER A 41 45.93 12.86 2.04
C SER A 41 44.61 13.04 2.81
N GLY A 42 44.26 14.29 3.11
CA GLY A 42 43.07 14.65 3.86
C GLY A 42 43.28 14.58 5.39
N VAL A 43 42.25 14.98 6.11
CA VAL A 43 42.19 14.96 7.59
C VAL A 43 40.84 14.34 7.99
N LEU A 44 40.88 13.51 9.04
CA LEU A 44 39.62 12.96 9.60
C LEU A 44 38.72 14.12 10.10
N PRO A 45 37.43 14.17 9.68
CA PRO A 45 36.55 15.26 10.07
C PRO A 45 36.28 15.27 11.58
N GLU A 46 36.13 16.47 12.16
CA GLU A 46 35.84 16.66 13.59
C GLU A 46 34.35 16.62 13.91
N ALA A 47 33.53 16.88 12.89
CA ALA A 47 32.06 16.82 12.94
C ALA A 47 31.56 16.20 11.63
N PRO A 48 30.30 15.75 11.58
CA PRO A 48 29.68 15.32 10.33
C PRO A 48 29.83 16.41 9.26
N PRO A 49 30.38 16.08 8.06
CA PRO A 49 30.61 17.08 7.04
C PRO A 49 29.34 17.75 6.54
N GLY A 50 29.36 19.07 6.41
CA GLY A 50 28.22 19.88 6.02
C GLY A 50 27.27 20.20 7.19
N SER A 51 26.25 21.03 6.94
CA SER A 51 25.16 21.25 7.91
C SER A 51 24.19 20.07 7.87
N CYS A 52 24.31 19.21 8.86
CA CYS A 52 23.47 18.01 9.03
C CYS A 52 22.46 18.20 10.15
N ASP A 53 21.27 17.64 9.95
CA ASP A 53 20.46 17.17 11.05
C ASP A 53 20.73 15.68 11.34
N TRP A 54 20.24 15.20 12.47
CA TRP A 54 20.38 13.81 12.91
C TRP A 54 19.85 12.78 11.87
N GLN A 55 18.72 13.06 11.24
CA GLN A 55 18.09 12.14 10.30
C GLN A 55 18.89 12.05 8.99
N THR A 56 19.39 13.18 8.52
CA THR A 56 20.23 13.24 7.32
C THR A 56 21.57 12.57 7.52
N PHE A 57 22.18 12.74 8.68
CA PHE A 57 23.44 12.05 9.05
C PHE A 57 23.30 10.52 9.01
N GLN A 58 22.18 9.99 9.50
CA GLN A 58 21.94 8.55 9.49
C GLN A 58 21.79 7.97 8.07
N ARG A 59 21.38 8.78 7.12
CA ARG A 59 21.22 8.37 5.71
C ARG A 59 22.53 8.34 4.93
N HIS A 60 23.56 9.01 5.39
CA HIS A 60 24.83 9.18 4.71
C HIS A 60 26.02 8.74 5.57
N PRO A 61 26.12 7.46 5.93
CA PRO A 61 27.21 6.97 6.76
C PRO A 61 28.54 7.00 6.03
N PRO A 62 29.67 7.11 6.77
CA PRO A 62 30.99 6.99 6.20
C PRO A 62 31.22 5.65 5.50
N ALA A 63 31.95 5.65 4.40
CA ALA A 63 32.33 4.48 3.64
C ALA A 63 33.82 4.26 3.64
N VAL A 64 34.25 2.99 3.56
CA VAL A 64 35.65 2.63 3.36
C VAL A 64 35.80 1.90 2.02
N ARG A 65 36.87 2.20 1.29
CA ARG A 65 37.23 1.51 0.04
C ARG A 65 38.72 1.24 0.00
N LEU A 66 39.08 0.03 -0.41
CA LEU A 66 40.49 -0.34 -0.67
C LEU A 66 40.84 -0.08 -2.13
N ASP A 67 42.08 0.29 -2.40
CA ASP A 67 42.58 0.50 -3.77
C ASP A 67 42.95 -0.81 -4.49
N GLY A 68 42.77 -1.94 -3.84
CA GLY A 68 43.12 -3.25 -4.36
C GLY A 68 42.21 -4.36 -3.84
N PRO A 69 42.61 -5.63 -4.03
CA PRO A 69 41.80 -6.75 -3.56
C PRO A 69 41.74 -6.76 -2.03
N GLY A 70 40.54 -7.12 -1.49
CA GLY A 70 40.29 -7.19 -0.05
C GLY A 70 38.92 -6.61 0.30
N GLU A 71 38.59 -6.70 1.57
CA GLU A 71 37.35 -6.17 2.11
C GLU A 71 37.67 -5.42 3.42
N ALA A 72 36.99 -4.30 3.65
CA ALA A 72 37.20 -3.51 4.86
C ALA A 72 35.88 -3.01 5.43
N HIS A 73 35.80 -3.00 6.76
CA HIS A 73 34.65 -2.48 7.50
C HIS A 73 35.09 -1.45 8.53
N LEU A 74 34.36 -0.34 8.62
CA LEU A 74 34.49 0.61 9.70
C LEU A 74 33.64 0.14 10.90
N VAL A 75 34.27 -0.10 12.02
CA VAL A 75 33.67 -0.60 13.26
C VAL A 75 33.79 0.45 14.34
N GLY A 76 32.73 0.67 15.07
CA GLY A 76 32.63 1.56 16.23
C GLY A 76 31.35 2.36 16.25
N PRO A 77 30.96 2.89 17.39
CA PRO A 77 29.81 3.78 17.47
C PRO A 77 30.15 5.08 16.71
N LEU A 78 29.29 5.49 15.80
CA LEU A 78 29.33 6.79 15.15
C LEU A 78 28.03 7.52 15.50
N ASP A 79 28.07 8.27 16.59
CA ASP A 79 26.96 9.10 17.05
C ASP A 79 27.13 10.52 16.51
N PHE A 80 26.06 11.12 16.08
CA PHE A 80 26.02 12.48 15.56
C PHE A 80 26.63 13.52 16.55
N TRP A 81 26.30 13.39 17.82
CA TRP A 81 26.72 14.35 18.85
C TRP A 81 28.16 14.22 19.29
N ASP A 82 28.76 13.05 19.10
CA ASP A 82 30.14 12.76 19.55
C ASP A 82 31.01 12.20 18.41
N PHE A 83 30.62 12.50 17.17
CA PHE A 83 31.19 11.96 15.95
C PHE A 83 32.74 12.05 15.87
N GLY A 84 33.28 13.24 16.04
CA GLY A 84 34.72 13.46 15.87
C GLY A 84 35.58 12.76 16.94
N ARG A 85 35.08 12.69 18.17
CA ARG A 85 35.78 11.96 19.25
C ARG A 85 35.69 10.46 19.01
N GLN A 86 34.51 9.94 18.72
CA GLN A 86 34.30 8.52 18.45
C GLN A 86 35.08 8.05 17.21
N LEU A 87 35.06 8.84 16.14
CA LEU A 87 35.81 8.53 14.92
C LEU A 87 37.31 8.33 15.20
N ARG A 88 37.90 9.19 16.02
CA ARG A 88 39.37 9.14 16.31
C ARG A 88 39.74 8.17 17.43
N GLN A 89 38.92 8.05 18.45
CA GLN A 89 39.29 7.32 19.67
C GLN A 89 38.74 5.91 19.72
N THR A 90 37.55 5.66 19.18
CA THR A 90 36.85 4.37 19.34
C THR A 90 36.63 3.63 18.04
N SER A 91 36.65 4.33 16.88
CA SER A 91 36.44 3.67 15.60
C SER A 91 37.69 2.96 15.09
N ARG A 92 37.46 1.81 14.48
CA ARG A 92 38.49 0.90 13.98
C ARG A 92 38.20 0.49 12.55
N LEU A 93 39.22 0.21 11.78
CA LEU A 93 39.14 -0.35 10.45
C LEU A 93 39.55 -1.81 10.51
N VAL A 94 38.62 -2.72 10.21
CA VAL A 94 38.93 -4.15 10.11
C VAL A 94 39.00 -4.55 8.65
N ILE A 95 40.08 -5.26 8.29
CA ILE A 95 40.43 -5.51 6.89
C ILE A 95 40.73 -7.00 6.70
N GLU A 96 40.19 -7.58 5.64
CA GLU A 96 40.60 -8.84 5.02
C GLU A 96 41.42 -8.49 3.74
N HIS A 97 42.63 -9.00 3.61
CA HIS A 97 43.46 -8.77 2.44
C HIS A 97 44.22 -10.03 2.01
N PRO A 98 44.40 -10.31 0.72
CA PRO A 98 45.05 -11.53 0.27
C PRO A 98 46.48 -11.73 0.75
N THR A 99 47.26 -10.64 0.88
CA THR A 99 48.69 -10.67 1.19
C THR A 99 49.06 -9.88 2.46
N GLY A 100 48.20 -9.00 2.93
CA GLY A 100 48.48 -8.10 4.08
C GLY A 100 49.59 -7.06 3.86
N THR A 101 50.02 -6.85 2.60
CA THR A 101 51.09 -5.88 2.27
C THR A 101 50.59 -4.88 1.23
N GLY A 102 50.97 -3.63 1.41
CA GLY A 102 50.63 -2.55 0.46
C GLY A 102 49.15 -2.18 0.46
N VAL A 103 48.48 -2.31 1.58
CA VAL A 103 47.05 -1.96 1.71
C VAL A 103 46.92 -0.46 1.78
N SER A 104 46.24 0.11 0.79
CA SER A 104 45.84 1.52 0.76
C SER A 104 44.37 1.62 0.42
N GLY A 105 43.77 2.75 0.72
CA GLY A 105 42.37 2.98 0.44
C GLY A 105 41.94 4.38 0.84
N LYS A 106 40.63 4.57 0.78
CA LYS A 106 40.01 5.85 1.13
C LYS A 106 38.83 5.66 2.09
N LEU A 107 38.76 6.57 3.05
CA LEU A 107 37.57 6.82 3.85
C LEU A 107 36.78 7.94 3.18
N VAL A 108 35.52 7.71 2.93
CA VAL A 108 34.63 8.67 2.25
C VAL A 108 33.54 9.07 3.21
N PHE A 109 33.46 10.35 3.49
CA PHE A 109 32.44 10.96 4.34
C PHE A 109 31.53 11.82 3.47
N PRO A 110 30.33 11.38 3.12
CA PRO A 110 29.40 12.20 2.37
C PRO A 110 29.00 13.45 3.15
N THR A 111 28.85 14.60 2.46
CA THR A 111 28.30 15.79 3.10
C THR A 111 26.80 15.70 3.16
N CYS A 112 26.21 16.20 4.23
CA CYS A 112 24.76 16.13 4.41
C CYS A 112 24.00 17.16 3.58
N THR A 113 24.65 18.30 3.28
CA THR A 113 24.06 19.38 2.46
C THR A 113 24.07 19.08 0.97
N ARG A 114 25.08 18.35 0.53
CA ARG A 114 25.26 17.96 -0.88
C ARG A 114 25.80 16.54 -0.93
N PRO A 115 24.96 15.55 -1.13
CA PRO A 115 25.38 14.14 -1.15
C PRO A 115 26.41 13.80 -2.23
N ASP A 116 26.52 14.60 -3.29
CA ASP A 116 27.53 14.53 -4.34
C ASP A 116 28.90 15.09 -3.91
N GLU A 117 28.96 15.90 -2.85
CA GLU A 117 30.19 16.36 -2.26
C GLU A 117 30.61 15.38 -1.16
N THR A 118 31.88 14.98 -1.20
CA THR A 118 32.45 14.06 -0.19
C THR A 118 33.73 14.60 0.36
N VAL A 119 33.94 14.41 1.65
CA VAL A 119 35.27 14.55 2.27
C VAL A 119 35.95 13.20 2.17
N THR A 120 37.01 13.12 1.37
CA THR A 120 37.79 11.90 1.17
C THR A 120 39.12 11.98 1.90
N VAL A 121 39.40 10.95 2.67
CA VAL A 121 40.68 10.82 3.40
C VAL A 121 41.38 9.57 2.89
N LEU A 122 42.58 9.74 2.29
CA LEU A 122 43.35 8.63 1.80
C LEU A 122 44.25 8.07 2.93
N PHE A 123 44.30 6.76 3.02
CA PHE A 123 45.08 6.08 4.03
C PHE A 123 45.96 4.99 3.46
N ARG A 124 46.98 4.64 4.22
CA ARG A 124 47.85 3.48 4.01
C ARG A 124 47.96 2.71 5.32
N VAL A 125 48.03 1.41 5.21
CA VAL A 125 48.31 0.52 6.34
C VAL A 125 49.60 -0.23 6.07
N ASP A 126 50.56 -0.10 6.97
CA ASP A 126 51.79 -0.88 6.92
C ASP A 126 51.47 -2.39 7.13
N ARG A 127 52.43 -3.22 6.70
CA ARG A 127 52.33 -4.67 6.86
C ARG A 127 51.92 -5.05 8.28
N LYS A 128 50.83 -5.77 8.43
CA LYS A 128 50.34 -6.34 9.69
C LYS A 128 50.32 -7.85 9.57
N GLU A 129 50.55 -8.52 10.68
CA GLU A 129 50.31 -9.95 10.80
C GLU A 129 48.86 -10.21 11.18
N SER A 130 48.32 -11.33 10.66
CA SER A 130 46.97 -11.74 11.00
C SER A 130 46.93 -12.25 12.43
N THR A 131 45.92 -11.80 13.19
CA THR A 131 45.61 -12.35 14.51
C THR A 131 44.25 -13.01 14.51
N PRO A 132 44.03 -14.07 15.31
CA PRO A 132 42.70 -14.69 15.46
C PRO A 132 41.66 -13.64 15.85
N GLU A 133 41.99 -12.72 16.74
CA GLU A 133 41.08 -11.68 17.22
C GLU A 133 40.67 -10.73 16.10
N ALA A 134 41.58 -10.31 15.23
CA ALA A 134 41.28 -9.46 14.07
C ALA A 134 40.34 -10.16 13.09
N ARG A 135 40.52 -11.46 12.90
CA ARG A 135 39.65 -12.30 12.07
C ARG A 135 38.23 -12.36 12.65
N ASP A 136 38.08 -12.58 13.94
CA ASP A 136 36.79 -12.70 14.60
C ASP A 136 36.06 -11.33 14.57
N VAL A 137 36.75 -10.22 14.81
CA VAL A 137 36.19 -8.87 14.70
C VAL A 137 35.75 -8.55 13.26
N PHE A 138 36.53 -8.97 12.24
CA PHE A 138 36.14 -8.81 10.84
C PHE A 138 34.85 -9.56 10.50
N PHE A 139 34.77 -10.84 10.88
CA PHE A 139 33.57 -11.63 10.62
C PHE A 139 32.36 -11.14 11.40
N GLN A 140 32.55 -10.63 12.62
CA GLN A 140 31.47 -9.98 13.36
C GLN A 140 30.98 -8.71 12.66
N ALA A 141 31.89 -7.83 12.23
CA ALA A 141 31.54 -6.62 11.49
C ALA A 141 30.78 -6.91 10.20
N ARG A 142 31.24 -7.93 9.45
CA ARG A 142 30.60 -8.42 8.24
C ARG A 142 29.21 -8.98 8.52
N ALA A 143 29.06 -9.75 9.62
CA ALA A 143 27.76 -10.27 10.03
C ALA A 143 26.77 -9.17 10.40
N ASP A 144 27.24 -8.17 11.14
CA ASP A 144 26.43 -7.01 11.54
C ASP A 144 26.00 -6.16 10.35
N TRP A 145 26.90 -6.00 9.38
CA TRP A 145 26.63 -5.33 8.11
C TRP A 145 25.49 -6.01 7.33
N TYR A 146 25.62 -7.31 7.04
CA TYR A 146 24.60 -8.04 6.30
C TYR A 146 23.31 -8.18 7.11
N SER A 147 23.37 -8.30 8.43
CA SER A 147 22.19 -8.29 9.29
C SER A 147 21.46 -6.95 9.25
N GLY A 148 22.22 -5.85 9.15
CA GLY A 148 21.68 -4.50 8.96
C GLY A 148 20.87 -4.39 7.67
N LEU A 149 21.43 -4.85 6.54
CA LEU A 149 20.74 -4.87 5.24
C LEU A 149 19.50 -5.77 5.26
N ALA A 150 19.60 -6.96 5.86
CA ALA A 150 18.48 -7.88 5.97
C ALA A 150 17.28 -7.30 6.75
N ARG A 151 17.54 -6.48 7.80
CA ARG A 151 16.50 -5.84 8.62
C ARG A 151 15.81 -4.68 7.93
N GLN A 152 16.41 -4.08 6.91
CA GLN A 152 15.80 -2.98 6.15
C GLN A 152 14.62 -3.43 5.27
N GLY A 153 14.40 -4.74 5.10
CA GLY A 153 13.33 -5.25 4.24
C GLY A 153 13.53 -4.96 2.75
N ILE A 154 14.76 -4.63 2.33
CA ILE A 154 15.11 -4.36 0.93
C ILE A 154 15.20 -5.66 0.11
N PRO A 155 15.13 -5.59 -1.22
CA PRO A 155 15.32 -6.75 -2.10
C PRO A 155 16.62 -7.49 -1.79
N GLY A 156 16.58 -8.83 -1.89
CA GLY A 156 17.73 -9.67 -1.55
C GLY A 156 17.91 -9.96 -0.05
N ALA A 157 16.91 -9.67 0.80
CA ALA A 157 17.00 -9.91 2.25
C ALA A 157 17.39 -11.36 2.62
N ALA A 158 16.96 -12.36 1.86
CA ALA A 158 17.36 -13.76 2.05
C ALA A 158 18.86 -13.96 1.79
N TYR A 159 19.42 -13.31 0.78
CA TYR A 159 20.86 -13.30 0.51
C TYR A 159 21.63 -12.68 1.68
N PHE A 160 21.19 -11.52 2.14
CA PHE A 160 21.86 -10.83 3.24
C PHE A 160 21.80 -11.62 4.55
N ARG A 161 20.65 -12.26 4.87
CA ARG A 161 20.57 -13.17 6.03
C ARG A 161 21.54 -14.34 5.92
N HIS A 162 21.58 -14.97 4.75
CA HIS A 162 22.53 -16.07 4.49
C HIS A 162 23.99 -15.62 4.65
N GLN A 163 24.37 -14.48 4.07
CA GLN A 163 25.74 -13.95 4.20
C GLN A 163 26.08 -13.58 5.65
N ALA A 164 25.12 -13.03 6.41
CA ALA A 164 25.30 -12.80 7.84
C ALA A 164 25.57 -14.09 8.61
N ALA A 165 24.84 -15.16 8.33
CA ALA A 165 25.04 -16.46 8.95
C ALA A 165 26.39 -17.09 8.56
N VAL A 166 26.79 -16.98 7.31
CA VAL A 166 28.12 -17.42 6.82
C VAL A 166 29.21 -16.65 7.56
N ALA A 167 29.05 -15.33 7.72
CA ALA A 167 30.01 -14.52 8.46
C ALA A 167 30.09 -14.94 9.94
N ARG A 168 28.96 -15.14 10.64
CA ARG A 168 28.93 -15.65 12.03
C ARG A 168 29.62 -17.02 12.18
N ALA A 169 29.57 -17.84 11.15
CA ALA A 169 30.27 -19.14 11.11
C ALA A 169 31.74 -19.02 10.67
N GLY A 170 32.31 -17.82 10.70
CA GLY A 170 33.71 -17.57 10.35
C GLY A 170 34.04 -17.84 8.88
N GLY A 171 33.11 -17.55 7.97
CA GLY A 171 33.22 -17.73 6.53
C GLY A 171 32.80 -19.11 6.02
N LYS A 172 32.26 -19.98 6.88
CA LYS A 172 31.74 -21.30 6.48
C LYS A 172 30.24 -21.26 6.24
N VAL A 173 29.77 -21.95 5.23
CA VAL A 173 28.32 -22.12 5.01
C VAL A 173 27.76 -22.94 6.17
N PRO A 174 26.75 -22.46 6.90
CA PRO A 174 26.10 -23.24 7.97
C PRO A 174 25.48 -24.54 7.43
N ASP A 175 25.57 -25.63 8.21
CA ASP A 175 24.99 -26.93 7.81
C ASP A 175 23.44 -26.92 7.83
N GLY A 176 22.82 -25.99 8.62
CA GLY A 176 21.38 -25.91 8.78
C GLY A 176 20.77 -24.65 8.12
N ALA A 177 19.44 -24.60 8.14
CA ALA A 177 18.71 -23.38 7.77
C ALA A 177 19.08 -22.21 8.72
N THR A 178 19.21 -21.00 8.16
CA THR A 178 19.59 -19.80 8.92
C THR A 178 18.36 -19.14 9.57
N ASP A 179 17.47 -19.95 10.14
CA ASP A 179 16.21 -19.52 10.72
C ASP A 179 16.42 -18.70 12.01
N GLU A 180 16.92 -17.48 11.85
CA GLU A 180 16.54 -16.39 12.74
C GLU A 180 15.23 -15.86 12.19
N GLY A 181 14.12 -16.34 12.73
CA GLY A 181 12.81 -15.82 12.38
C GLY A 181 12.89 -14.30 12.37
N ALA A 182 12.70 -13.70 11.22
CA ALA A 182 12.53 -12.26 11.13
C ALA A 182 11.32 -11.96 12.04
N ALA A 183 11.58 -11.49 13.26
CA ALA A 183 10.53 -10.89 14.05
C ALA A 183 9.93 -9.82 13.13
N PRO A 184 8.62 -9.85 12.88
CA PRO A 184 8.00 -8.77 12.13
C PRO A 184 8.42 -7.48 12.81
N LEU A 185 8.91 -6.51 12.04
CA LEU A 185 9.11 -5.17 12.55
C LEU A 185 7.78 -4.77 13.20
N PRO A 186 7.79 -4.25 14.45
CA PRO A 186 6.58 -3.72 15.02
C PRO A 186 6.02 -2.72 14.01
N PRO A 187 4.70 -2.74 13.76
CA PRO A 187 4.10 -1.76 12.85
C PRO A 187 4.55 -0.38 13.35
N THR A 188 5.11 0.40 12.44
CA THR A 188 5.42 1.80 12.71
C THR A 188 4.12 2.41 13.24
N PRO A 189 4.11 3.10 14.39
CA PRO A 189 2.91 3.76 14.85
C PRO A 189 2.40 4.63 13.70
N GLY A 190 1.27 4.26 13.09
CA GLY A 190 0.68 5.04 12.03
C GLY A 190 0.37 6.41 12.61
N ASP A 191 0.70 7.45 11.86
CA ASP A 191 0.29 8.81 12.12
C ASP A 191 -1.23 8.83 12.39
N GLU A 192 -1.68 9.55 13.44
CA GLU A 192 -3.11 9.66 13.79
C GLU A 192 -3.94 10.11 12.60
N LEU A 193 -3.37 10.96 11.77
CA LEU A 193 -3.96 11.45 10.55
C LEU A 193 -4.16 10.34 9.50
N SER A 194 -3.19 9.43 9.35
CA SER A 194 -3.33 8.24 8.50
C SER A 194 -4.47 7.34 8.98
N ARG A 195 -4.61 7.16 10.28
CA ARG A 195 -5.71 6.38 10.87
C ARG A 195 -7.07 7.02 10.65
N THR A 196 -7.16 8.33 10.87
CA THR A 196 -8.37 9.13 10.59
C THR A 196 -8.75 9.03 9.13
N PHE A 197 -7.76 9.11 8.25
CA PHE A 197 -7.98 8.96 6.81
C PHE A 197 -8.48 7.56 6.43
N ASP A 198 -7.85 6.49 6.92
CA ASP A 198 -8.27 5.11 6.68
C ASP A 198 -9.70 4.86 7.18
N LEU A 199 -10.08 5.49 8.29
CA LEU A 199 -11.44 5.47 8.81
C LEU A 199 -12.42 6.12 7.83
N PHE A 200 -12.15 7.34 7.37
CA PHE A 200 -13.04 8.10 6.48
C PHE A 200 -13.07 7.55 5.05
N SER A 201 -12.02 6.93 4.56
CA SER A 201 -11.97 6.33 3.21
C SER A 201 -12.63 4.95 3.11
N GLY A 202 -12.98 4.33 4.23
CA GLY A 202 -13.42 2.94 4.26
C GLY A 202 -12.30 1.90 4.11
N ASN A 203 -11.06 2.36 3.94
CA ASN A 203 -9.89 1.48 3.80
C ASN A 203 -9.68 0.64 5.06
N ARG A 204 -9.92 1.22 6.24
CA ARG A 204 -9.87 0.53 7.52
C ARG A 204 -10.83 -0.67 7.54
N ALA A 205 -12.08 -0.50 7.11
CA ALA A 205 -13.06 -1.59 7.08
C ALA A 205 -12.64 -2.71 6.12
N LEU A 206 -12.07 -2.37 4.96
CA LEU A 206 -11.55 -3.35 4.00
C LEU A 206 -10.33 -4.10 4.56
N ALA A 207 -9.35 -3.39 5.12
CA ALA A 207 -8.15 -3.98 5.71
C ALA A 207 -8.50 -4.94 6.85
N GLU A 208 -9.43 -4.54 7.70
CA GLU A 208 -9.96 -5.36 8.79
C GLU A 208 -10.63 -6.63 8.30
N ASN A 209 -11.46 -6.56 7.24
CA ASN A 209 -12.17 -7.72 6.70
C ASN A 209 -11.26 -8.69 5.97
N ILE A 210 -10.35 -8.20 5.14
CA ILE A 210 -9.45 -9.03 4.35
C ILE A 210 -8.26 -9.51 5.18
N GLN A 211 -8.01 -8.90 6.37
CA GLN A 211 -6.89 -9.23 7.27
C GLN A 211 -5.53 -9.16 6.55
N LEU A 212 -5.29 -8.06 5.86
CA LEU A 212 -4.05 -7.85 5.11
C LEU A 212 -2.80 -7.95 6.01
N ASP A 213 -2.91 -7.57 7.28
CA ASP A 213 -1.86 -7.64 8.30
C ASP A 213 -1.90 -8.97 9.08
N ARG A 214 -1.78 -10.08 8.39
CA ARG A 214 -1.84 -11.40 9.03
C ARG A 214 -0.54 -11.73 9.75
N PRO A 215 -0.54 -11.84 11.09
CA PRO A 215 0.62 -12.39 11.78
C PRO A 215 0.77 -13.87 11.42
N LEU A 216 2.02 -14.28 11.16
CA LEU A 216 2.33 -15.70 11.03
C LEU A 216 2.07 -16.39 12.38
N LEU A 217 1.37 -17.51 12.34
CA LEU A 217 1.27 -18.37 13.53
C LEU A 217 2.67 -18.86 13.91
N PRO A 218 3.00 -19.02 15.20
CA PRO A 218 4.28 -19.55 15.62
C PRO A 218 4.61 -20.89 14.96
N ARG A 219 5.90 -21.13 14.70
CA ARG A 219 6.35 -22.43 14.16
C ARG A 219 5.99 -23.53 15.15
N GLY A 220 5.30 -24.54 14.66
CA GLY A 220 5.06 -25.74 15.45
C GLY A 220 6.36 -26.50 15.67
N GLN A 221 6.73 -26.73 16.94
CA GLN A 221 7.78 -27.65 17.32
C GLN A 221 7.10 -28.92 17.85
N GLY A 222 7.55 -30.10 17.40
CA GLY A 222 6.98 -31.38 17.83
C GLY A 222 6.32 -32.19 16.70
N GLU A 223 5.76 -33.33 17.08
CA GLU A 223 5.03 -34.21 16.18
C GLU A 223 3.65 -33.63 15.81
N GLU A 224 3.22 -33.89 14.59
CA GLU A 224 1.86 -33.56 14.12
C GLU A 224 0.86 -34.55 14.74
N SER A 225 0.35 -34.24 15.95
CA SER A 225 -0.51 -35.09 16.77
C SER A 225 -1.98 -34.72 16.70
N VAL A 226 -2.30 -33.43 16.54
CA VAL A 226 -3.67 -32.91 16.62
C VAL A 226 -4.36 -32.98 15.26
N ASP A 227 -5.49 -33.67 15.17
CA ASP A 227 -6.31 -33.70 13.94
C ASP A 227 -6.90 -32.32 13.66
N ILE A 228 -6.72 -31.81 12.44
CA ILE A 228 -7.21 -30.48 12.07
C ILE A 228 -8.73 -30.35 12.18
N SER A 229 -9.46 -31.44 12.00
CA SER A 229 -10.92 -31.46 12.09
C SER A 229 -11.46 -31.24 13.51
N THR A 230 -10.59 -31.43 14.53
CA THR A 230 -10.95 -31.19 15.93
C THR A 230 -10.81 -29.72 16.34
N LEU A 231 -10.14 -28.90 15.53
CA LEU A 231 -9.95 -27.49 15.81
C LEU A 231 -11.21 -26.69 15.49
N THR A 232 -11.80 -26.10 16.50
CA THR A 232 -12.94 -25.19 16.33
C THR A 232 -12.49 -23.89 15.64
N GLY A 233 -13.15 -23.54 14.54
CA GLY A 233 -12.95 -22.28 13.84
C GLY A 233 -13.55 -21.08 14.60
N ILE A 234 -13.55 -19.91 13.96
CA ILE A 234 -14.22 -18.72 14.46
C ILE A 234 -15.74 -18.94 14.40
N THR A 235 -16.42 -18.72 15.54
CA THR A 235 -17.84 -18.97 15.76
C THR A 235 -18.62 -17.66 15.92
N VAL A 236 -18.44 -16.71 15.01
CA VAL A 236 -19.25 -15.49 14.96
C VAL A 236 -20.64 -15.78 14.39
N ASP A 237 -21.64 -14.98 14.78
CA ASP A 237 -23.02 -15.12 14.31
C ASP A 237 -23.13 -14.97 12.79
N GLU A 238 -24.18 -15.54 12.21
CA GLU A 238 -24.58 -15.28 10.82
C GLU A 238 -25.56 -14.12 10.76
N ILE A 239 -25.47 -13.34 9.70
CA ILE A 239 -26.40 -12.23 9.44
C ILE A 239 -27.78 -12.81 9.12
N ASP A 240 -28.86 -12.27 9.71
CA ASP A 240 -30.21 -12.60 9.31
C ASP A 240 -30.57 -11.90 7.99
N TRP A 241 -30.33 -12.58 6.89
CA TRP A 241 -30.60 -12.07 5.54
C TRP A 241 -32.08 -12.04 5.18
N LYS A 242 -32.94 -12.80 5.85
CA LYS A 242 -34.36 -12.94 5.46
C LYS A 242 -35.08 -11.61 5.34
N PRO A 243 -34.98 -10.66 6.31
CA PRO A 243 -35.65 -9.38 6.17
C PRO A 243 -35.01 -8.51 5.07
N MET A 244 -33.72 -8.66 4.79
CA MET A 244 -32.99 -7.82 3.84
C MET A 244 -33.26 -8.20 2.38
N ILE A 245 -33.59 -9.49 2.10
CA ILE A 245 -33.86 -9.99 0.76
C ILE A 245 -35.37 -10.29 0.53
N ALA A 246 -36.23 -10.06 1.50
CA ALA A 246 -37.66 -10.32 1.40
C ALA A 246 -38.26 -9.55 0.19
N GLY A 247 -38.89 -10.30 -0.72
CA GLY A 247 -39.48 -9.74 -1.95
C GLY A 247 -38.51 -9.32 -3.04
N LYS A 248 -37.19 -9.56 -2.86
CA LYS A 248 -36.17 -9.25 -3.85
C LYS A 248 -35.88 -10.45 -4.75
N THR A 249 -35.99 -10.26 -6.05
CA THR A 249 -35.70 -11.29 -7.08
C THR A 249 -34.89 -10.68 -8.22
N PRO A 250 -33.64 -10.25 -7.94
CA PRO A 250 -32.78 -9.65 -8.98
C PRO A 250 -32.35 -10.69 -10.01
N ALA A 251 -32.05 -10.25 -11.21
CA ALA A 251 -31.31 -11.06 -12.17
C ALA A 251 -29.89 -11.32 -11.64
N LEU A 252 -29.45 -12.58 -11.67
CA LEU A 252 -28.13 -13.01 -11.22
C LEU A 252 -27.22 -13.29 -12.42
N ASP A 253 -25.91 -13.17 -12.22
CA ASP A 253 -24.94 -13.57 -13.23
C ASP A 253 -25.05 -15.07 -13.52
N PRO A 254 -25.15 -15.49 -14.78
CA PRO A 254 -25.24 -16.92 -15.11
C PRO A 254 -24.04 -17.72 -14.56
N LEU A 255 -22.86 -17.14 -14.53
CA LEU A 255 -21.63 -17.77 -14.04
C LEU A 255 -21.62 -17.98 -12.51
N ALA A 256 -22.40 -17.22 -11.75
CA ALA A 256 -22.49 -17.35 -10.29
C ALA A 256 -23.05 -18.73 -9.86
N ALA A 257 -23.80 -19.40 -10.74
CA ALA A 257 -24.30 -20.77 -10.50
C ALA A 257 -23.19 -21.84 -10.46
N PHE A 258 -22.02 -21.53 -10.99
CA PHE A 258 -20.87 -22.43 -11.07
C PHE A 258 -19.76 -22.10 -10.07
N ILE A 259 -19.82 -20.93 -9.44
CA ILE A 259 -18.82 -20.48 -8.46
C ILE A 259 -19.21 -20.98 -7.08
N PRO A 260 -18.31 -21.70 -6.35
CA PRO A 260 -18.54 -22.10 -4.97
C PRO A 260 -18.83 -20.90 -4.07
N ALA A 261 -19.82 -21.01 -3.18
CA ALA A 261 -20.25 -19.90 -2.31
C ALA A 261 -19.16 -19.36 -1.37
N ASP A 262 -18.14 -20.18 -1.06
CA ASP A 262 -17.01 -19.85 -0.18
C ASP A 262 -15.78 -19.35 -0.92
N GLN A 263 -15.98 -18.72 -2.08
CA GLN A 263 -14.92 -18.11 -2.89
C GLN A 263 -15.28 -16.66 -3.23
N HIS A 264 -14.23 -15.86 -3.44
CA HIS A 264 -14.43 -14.54 -4.03
C HIS A 264 -14.73 -14.67 -5.52
N ALA A 265 -15.44 -13.70 -6.07
CA ALA A 265 -15.77 -13.66 -7.49
C ALA A 265 -15.65 -12.23 -8.04
N LEU A 266 -15.06 -12.10 -9.22
CA LEU A 266 -14.97 -10.85 -9.97
C LEU A 266 -15.68 -11.05 -11.31
N PHE A 267 -16.83 -10.40 -11.48
CA PHE A 267 -17.67 -10.50 -12.68
C PHE A 267 -17.40 -9.34 -13.63
N PHE A 268 -17.38 -9.65 -14.92
CA PHE A 268 -17.35 -8.69 -16.02
C PHE A 268 -18.58 -8.94 -16.90
N PRO A 269 -19.44 -7.93 -17.12
CA PRO A 269 -20.69 -8.10 -17.87
C PRO A 269 -20.44 -8.41 -19.35
N SER A 270 -19.22 -8.15 -19.86
CA SER A 270 -18.78 -8.51 -21.21
C SER A 270 -17.29 -8.78 -21.27
N PHE A 271 -16.86 -9.46 -22.35
CA PHE A 271 -15.43 -9.62 -22.61
C PHE A 271 -14.73 -8.27 -22.84
N GLN A 272 -15.43 -7.31 -23.48
CA GLN A 272 -14.88 -5.97 -23.70
C GLN A 272 -14.68 -5.21 -22.40
N SER A 273 -15.66 -5.24 -21.47
CA SER A 273 -15.50 -4.61 -20.15
C SER A 273 -14.30 -5.14 -19.39
N MET A 274 -14.03 -6.46 -19.47
CA MET A 274 -12.81 -7.04 -18.89
C MET A 274 -11.55 -6.42 -19.50
N LEU A 275 -11.49 -6.27 -20.82
CA LEU A 275 -10.33 -5.64 -21.48
C LEU A 275 -10.19 -4.17 -21.09
N ASP A 276 -11.28 -3.42 -21.05
CA ASP A 276 -11.28 -1.99 -20.69
C ASP A 276 -10.79 -1.79 -19.26
N VAL A 277 -11.23 -2.61 -18.31
CA VAL A 277 -10.75 -2.59 -16.92
C VAL A 277 -9.28 -2.98 -16.82
N MET A 278 -8.83 -3.99 -17.58
CA MET A 278 -7.41 -4.38 -17.61
C MET A 278 -6.53 -3.27 -18.20
N ASP A 279 -6.97 -2.65 -19.29
CA ASP A 279 -6.23 -1.56 -19.96
C ASP A 279 -6.19 -0.31 -19.06
N GLU A 280 -7.27 -0.01 -18.35
CA GLU A 280 -7.33 1.07 -17.35
C GLU A 280 -6.38 0.81 -16.16
N ALA A 281 -6.37 -0.41 -15.63
CA ALA A 281 -5.45 -0.80 -14.56
C ALA A 281 -3.99 -0.66 -14.99
N ASP A 282 -3.65 -1.06 -16.22
CA ASP A 282 -2.30 -0.93 -16.77
C ASP A 282 -1.91 0.54 -17.05
N ALA A 283 -2.84 1.35 -17.56
CA ALA A 283 -2.55 2.72 -17.99
C ALA A 283 -2.54 3.73 -16.82
N PHE A 284 -3.38 3.53 -15.81
CA PHE A 284 -3.59 4.49 -14.71
C PHE A 284 -3.43 3.87 -13.34
N GLY A 285 -4.00 2.70 -13.10
CA GLY A 285 -3.99 2.06 -11.80
C GLY A 285 -2.57 1.78 -11.32
N THR A 286 -1.77 1.11 -12.12
CA THR A 286 -0.38 0.75 -11.78
C THR A 286 0.52 1.98 -11.58
N PRO A 287 0.51 3.02 -12.44
CA PRO A 287 1.26 4.24 -12.20
C PRO A 287 0.88 4.95 -10.90
N VAL A 288 -0.40 5.08 -10.61
CA VAL A 288 -0.87 5.72 -9.36
C VAL A 288 -0.44 4.93 -8.13
N LEU A 289 -0.56 3.61 -8.15
CA LEU A 289 -0.03 2.77 -7.08
C LEU A 289 1.47 2.91 -6.90
N ALA A 290 2.23 3.04 -7.99
CA ALA A 290 3.67 3.23 -7.91
C ALA A 290 4.06 4.54 -7.21
N TRP A 291 3.19 5.56 -7.19
CA TRP A 291 3.43 6.78 -6.42
C TRP A 291 3.09 6.65 -4.94
N LEU A 292 1.95 6.00 -4.67
CA LEU A 292 1.47 5.81 -3.31
C LEU A 292 2.34 4.82 -2.54
N GLU A 293 2.72 3.75 -3.21
CA GLU A 293 3.50 2.65 -2.68
C GLU A 293 4.57 2.22 -3.69
N PRO A 294 5.68 2.98 -3.80
CA PRO A 294 6.73 2.69 -4.76
C PRO A 294 7.31 1.30 -4.54
N ARG A 295 7.19 0.46 -5.55
CA ARG A 295 7.73 -0.89 -5.52
C ARG A 295 9.06 -0.95 -6.23
N SER A 296 10.01 -1.62 -5.60
CA SER A 296 11.34 -1.91 -6.15
C SER A 296 11.41 -3.26 -6.85
N GLU A 297 10.36 -4.09 -6.73
CA GLU A 297 10.27 -5.44 -7.30
C GLU A 297 8.97 -5.64 -8.07
N ASP A 298 9.04 -6.38 -9.18
CA ASP A 298 7.91 -6.83 -9.97
C ASP A 298 7.92 -8.35 -10.13
N ALA A 299 6.89 -9.01 -9.60
CA ALA A 299 6.71 -10.46 -9.75
C ALA A 299 6.10 -10.87 -11.10
N ARG A 300 5.76 -9.93 -12.00
CA ARG A 300 5.08 -10.18 -13.28
C ARG A 300 3.84 -11.06 -13.15
N THR A 301 3.07 -10.86 -12.11
CA THR A 301 1.95 -11.75 -11.72
C THR A 301 0.96 -11.97 -12.86
N LYS A 302 0.58 -10.91 -13.59
CA LYS A 302 -0.33 -10.99 -14.74
C LYS A 302 0.21 -11.93 -15.82
N ASP A 303 1.45 -11.71 -16.28
CA ASP A 303 2.06 -12.49 -17.37
C ASP A 303 2.25 -13.93 -16.96
N ARG A 304 2.64 -14.18 -15.70
CA ARG A 304 2.81 -15.51 -15.12
C ARG A 304 1.50 -16.30 -15.15
N TYR A 305 0.39 -15.71 -14.68
CA TYR A 305 -0.90 -16.40 -14.71
C TYR A 305 -1.47 -16.59 -16.13
N GLN A 306 -1.29 -15.61 -17.03
CA GLN A 306 -1.66 -15.80 -18.43
C GLN A 306 -0.90 -16.97 -19.07
N LYS A 307 0.41 -17.09 -18.81
CA LYS A 307 1.24 -18.21 -19.25
C LYS A 307 0.80 -19.51 -18.59
N GLN A 308 0.64 -19.53 -17.27
CA GLN A 308 0.25 -20.71 -16.52
C GLN A 308 -1.07 -21.30 -17.00
N LEU A 309 -2.07 -20.46 -17.22
CA LEU A 309 -3.41 -20.85 -17.65
C LEU A 309 -3.52 -21.08 -19.16
N CYS A 310 -2.47 -20.86 -19.95
CA CYS A 310 -2.50 -20.87 -21.41
C CYS A 310 -3.56 -19.90 -21.99
N LEU A 311 -3.78 -18.75 -21.34
CA LEU A 311 -4.76 -17.72 -21.72
C LEU A 311 -4.08 -16.37 -22.06
N PRO A 312 -3.25 -16.30 -23.11
CA PRO A 312 -2.66 -15.02 -23.49
C PRO A 312 -3.72 -14.07 -24.06
N VAL A 313 -3.70 -12.82 -23.61
CA VAL A 313 -4.56 -11.76 -24.19
C VAL A 313 -3.90 -11.25 -25.48
N SER A 314 -4.01 -12.04 -26.56
CA SER A 314 -3.46 -11.71 -27.88
C SER A 314 -4.31 -10.66 -28.61
N THR A 315 -3.76 -10.04 -29.67
CA THR A 315 -4.52 -9.13 -30.55
C THR A 315 -5.75 -9.79 -31.13
N LEU A 316 -5.65 -11.08 -31.49
CA LEU A 316 -6.78 -11.86 -32.02
C LEU A 316 -7.86 -12.06 -30.96
N ALA A 317 -7.46 -12.38 -29.70
CA ALA A 317 -8.40 -12.48 -28.58
C ALA A 317 -9.12 -11.15 -28.31
N ARG A 318 -8.43 -10.02 -28.43
CA ARG A 318 -9.03 -8.68 -28.29
C ARG A 318 -10.06 -8.38 -29.39
N LEU A 319 -9.80 -8.76 -30.65
CA LEU A 319 -10.69 -8.50 -31.76
C LEU A 319 -11.93 -9.42 -31.80
N LEU A 320 -11.73 -10.69 -31.51
CA LEU A 320 -12.78 -11.71 -31.71
C LEU A 320 -13.43 -12.19 -30.41
N GLY A 321 -12.84 -11.93 -29.24
CA GLY A 321 -13.31 -12.46 -27.96
C GLY A 321 -14.75 -12.09 -27.66
N GLY A 322 -15.15 -10.86 -27.93
CA GLY A 322 -16.53 -10.40 -27.76
C GLY A 322 -17.56 -11.06 -28.66
N GLN A 323 -17.16 -11.71 -29.78
CA GLN A 323 -18.03 -12.48 -30.63
C GLN A 323 -18.27 -13.90 -30.12
N VAL A 324 -17.34 -14.40 -29.28
CA VAL A 324 -17.33 -15.79 -28.80
C VAL A 324 -17.76 -15.90 -27.36
N VAL A 325 -17.55 -14.84 -26.56
CA VAL A 325 -17.81 -14.79 -25.13
C VAL A 325 -18.83 -13.69 -24.81
N SER A 326 -19.82 -13.99 -23.98
CA SER A 326 -20.82 -13.05 -23.46
C SER A 326 -20.28 -12.30 -22.25
N SER A 327 -19.99 -13.04 -21.18
CA SER A 327 -19.49 -12.51 -19.91
C SER A 327 -18.34 -13.36 -19.37
N VAL A 328 -17.57 -12.80 -18.44
CA VAL A 328 -16.40 -13.48 -17.83
C VAL A 328 -16.48 -13.34 -16.33
N ALA A 329 -16.06 -14.37 -15.60
CA ALA A 329 -15.85 -14.29 -14.17
C ALA A 329 -14.49 -14.87 -13.78
N PHE A 330 -13.83 -14.24 -12.82
CA PHE A 330 -12.64 -14.77 -12.14
C PHE A 330 -13.03 -15.21 -10.74
N THR A 331 -12.53 -16.35 -10.31
CA THR A 331 -12.74 -16.83 -8.94
C THR A 331 -11.54 -17.61 -8.44
N GLY A 332 -11.45 -17.75 -7.14
CA GLY A 332 -10.44 -18.54 -6.47
C GLY A 332 -10.72 -18.61 -4.97
N SER A 333 -10.02 -19.50 -4.30
CA SER A 333 -10.13 -19.64 -2.85
C SER A 333 -9.15 -18.77 -2.08
N ASP A 334 -8.10 -18.24 -2.76
CA ASP A 334 -6.99 -17.50 -2.18
C ASP A 334 -6.84 -16.11 -2.82
N PRO A 335 -6.89 -15.03 -2.07
CA PRO A 335 -6.68 -13.69 -2.59
C PRO A 335 -5.19 -13.36 -2.87
N TYR A 336 -4.24 -14.19 -2.42
CA TYR A 336 -2.80 -13.89 -2.47
C TYR A 336 -2.13 -14.43 -3.72
N LEU A 337 -2.44 -13.84 -4.86
CA LEU A 337 -1.95 -14.23 -6.19
C LEU A 337 -0.42 -14.34 -6.29
N ARG A 338 0.34 -13.46 -5.61
CA ARG A 338 1.80 -13.45 -5.68
C ARG A 338 2.43 -14.78 -5.22
N MET A 339 1.83 -15.47 -4.27
CA MET A 339 2.36 -16.70 -3.69
C MET A 339 1.95 -17.97 -4.45
N GLY A 340 1.12 -17.88 -5.48
CA GLY A 340 0.54 -19.02 -6.16
C GLY A 340 -0.83 -19.38 -5.58
N SER A 341 -1.87 -18.79 -6.11
CA SER A 341 -3.27 -19.04 -5.77
C SER A 341 -3.91 -19.99 -6.78
N ASP A 342 -4.97 -20.65 -6.36
CA ASP A 342 -5.91 -21.30 -7.27
C ASP A 342 -6.76 -20.23 -7.97
N VAL A 343 -6.64 -20.13 -9.26
CA VAL A 343 -7.40 -19.19 -10.09
C VAL A 343 -8.22 -19.97 -11.11
N ALA A 344 -9.49 -19.59 -11.26
CA ALA A 344 -10.35 -20.06 -12.33
C ALA A 344 -10.91 -18.87 -13.10
N VAL A 345 -10.88 -18.97 -14.42
CA VAL A 345 -11.54 -18.06 -15.36
C VAL A 345 -12.73 -18.80 -15.96
N LEU A 346 -13.92 -18.29 -15.70
CA LEU A 346 -15.18 -18.81 -16.22
C LEU A 346 -15.67 -17.91 -17.35
N PHE A 347 -16.07 -18.51 -18.44
CA PHE A 347 -16.64 -17.80 -19.58
C PHE A 347 -18.08 -18.27 -19.80
N SER A 348 -19.00 -17.33 -20.01
CA SER A 348 -20.31 -17.59 -20.58
C SER A 348 -20.16 -17.56 -22.12
N PRO A 349 -20.09 -18.72 -22.80
CA PRO A 349 -19.75 -18.75 -24.22
C PRO A 349 -20.96 -18.42 -25.09
N LYS A 350 -20.79 -17.65 -26.17
CA LYS A 350 -21.69 -17.56 -27.31
C LYS A 350 -21.46 -18.75 -28.25
N ASN A 351 -20.22 -19.27 -28.29
CA ASN A 351 -19.81 -20.46 -29.01
C ASN A 351 -18.75 -21.23 -28.22
N ALA A 352 -19.22 -22.21 -27.42
CA ALA A 352 -18.35 -23.01 -26.54
C ALA A 352 -17.29 -23.80 -27.30
N SER A 353 -17.65 -24.39 -28.44
CA SER A 353 -16.73 -25.21 -29.24
C SER A 353 -15.57 -24.40 -29.82
N LEU A 354 -15.86 -23.22 -30.36
CA LEU A 354 -14.83 -22.32 -30.91
C LEU A 354 -13.88 -21.82 -29.82
N LEU A 355 -14.42 -21.41 -28.66
CA LEU A 355 -13.62 -20.97 -27.52
C LEU A 355 -12.74 -22.10 -26.99
N ALA A 356 -13.32 -23.30 -26.80
CA ALA A 356 -12.59 -24.47 -26.35
C ALA A 356 -11.46 -24.86 -27.30
N SER A 357 -11.72 -24.83 -28.63
CA SER A 357 -10.71 -25.12 -29.66
C SER A 357 -9.53 -24.15 -29.58
N HIS A 358 -9.81 -22.85 -29.39
CA HIS A 358 -8.75 -21.85 -29.22
C HIS A 358 -7.88 -22.13 -27.98
N ILE A 359 -8.50 -22.44 -26.85
CA ILE A 359 -7.79 -22.77 -25.61
C ILE A 359 -6.97 -24.05 -25.78
N ARG A 360 -7.52 -25.12 -26.38
CA ARG A 360 -6.79 -26.36 -26.62
C ARG A 360 -5.57 -26.15 -27.52
N ASN A 361 -5.66 -25.32 -28.55
CA ASN A 361 -4.52 -24.99 -29.41
C ASN A 361 -3.36 -24.37 -28.60
N ASN A 362 -3.67 -23.51 -27.60
CA ASN A 362 -2.66 -22.97 -26.69
C ASN A 362 -2.09 -24.04 -25.75
N GLN A 363 -2.92 -24.96 -25.26
CA GLN A 363 -2.49 -26.09 -24.43
C GLN A 363 -1.63 -27.08 -25.22
N GLU A 364 -1.96 -27.38 -26.50
CA GLU A 364 -1.13 -28.21 -27.38
C GLU A 364 0.25 -27.56 -27.63
N ALA A 365 0.30 -26.24 -27.79
CA ALA A 365 1.59 -25.56 -27.89
C ALA A 365 2.44 -25.73 -26.61
N ALA A 366 1.83 -25.67 -25.45
CA ALA A 366 2.48 -25.92 -24.16
C ALA A 366 2.90 -27.39 -24.00
N GLN A 367 2.09 -28.36 -24.50
CA GLN A 367 2.42 -29.77 -24.50
C GLN A 367 3.66 -30.05 -25.38
N LYS A 368 3.73 -29.46 -26.58
CA LYS A 368 4.92 -29.52 -27.43
C LYS A 368 6.18 -28.95 -26.80
N ALA A 369 6.01 -28.01 -25.86
CA ALA A 369 7.09 -27.44 -25.07
C ALA A 369 7.42 -28.22 -23.78
N GLY A 370 6.79 -29.41 -23.57
CA GLY A 370 7.13 -30.33 -22.47
C GLY A 370 6.11 -30.44 -21.35
N ALA A 371 4.98 -29.73 -21.40
CA ALA A 371 3.90 -29.92 -20.43
C ALA A 371 3.22 -31.29 -20.64
N GLN A 372 2.86 -31.97 -19.54
CA GLN A 372 2.21 -33.25 -19.55
C GLN A 372 0.70 -33.11 -19.68
N GLU A 373 0.09 -33.90 -20.57
CA GLU A 373 -1.36 -33.96 -20.67
C GLU A 373 -1.98 -34.71 -19.49
N ILE A 374 -3.04 -34.18 -18.95
CA ILE A 374 -3.80 -34.75 -17.82
C ILE A 374 -5.29 -34.60 -18.13
N SER A 375 -6.07 -35.61 -17.87
CA SER A 375 -7.53 -35.58 -18.03
C SER A 375 -8.22 -36.30 -16.90
N GLY A 376 -9.49 -36.04 -16.73
CA GLY A 376 -10.30 -36.65 -15.70
C GLY A 376 -11.77 -36.28 -15.81
N THR A 377 -12.55 -36.78 -14.86
CA THR A 377 -13.99 -36.48 -14.70
C THR A 377 -14.26 -36.20 -13.23
N SER A 378 -14.95 -35.09 -12.93
CA SER A 378 -15.33 -34.72 -11.58
C SER A 378 -16.82 -34.38 -11.56
N ALA A 379 -17.62 -35.04 -10.70
CA ALA A 379 -19.07 -34.87 -10.59
C ALA A 379 -19.79 -34.84 -11.95
N GLY A 380 -19.40 -35.71 -12.88
CA GLY A 380 -19.97 -35.81 -14.24
C GLY A 380 -19.43 -34.80 -15.26
N LEU A 381 -18.59 -33.84 -14.86
CA LEU A 381 -17.93 -32.88 -15.75
C LEU A 381 -16.57 -33.43 -16.19
N ALA A 382 -16.44 -33.69 -17.49
CA ALA A 382 -15.15 -34.08 -18.10
C ALA A 382 -14.24 -32.85 -18.23
N TRP A 383 -12.96 -33.02 -17.91
CA TRP A 383 -11.94 -32.00 -18.07
C TRP A 383 -10.65 -32.59 -18.62
N SER A 384 -9.90 -31.79 -19.34
CA SER A 384 -8.56 -32.10 -19.82
C SER A 384 -7.66 -30.88 -19.66
N GLY A 385 -6.36 -31.09 -19.69
CA GLY A 385 -5.43 -29.98 -19.58
C GLY A 385 -3.98 -30.40 -19.62
N VAL A 386 -3.10 -29.45 -19.39
CA VAL A 386 -1.65 -29.64 -19.40
C VAL A 386 -1.04 -29.05 -18.13
N CYS A 387 -0.01 -29.72 -17.57
CA CYS A 387 0.67 -29.23 -16.39
C CYS A 387 2.16 -29.61 -16.43
N THR A 388 3.03 -28.70 -15.98
CA THR A 388 4.44 -28.99 -15.69
C THR A 388 4.62 -29.26 -14.20
N PRO A 389 5.62 -30.08 -13.80
CA PRO A 389 5.87 -30.36 -12.38
C PRO A 389 6.11 -29.10 -11.53
N ASP A 390 6.74 -28.07 -12.11
CA ASP A 390 7.05 -26.79 -11.48
C ASP A 390 5.87 -25.79 -11.51
N ARG A 391 4.72 -26.19 -12.08
CA ARG A 391 3.49 -25.43 -12.23
C ARG A 391 3.61 -24.12 -13.05
N THR A 392 4.71 -23.91 -13.78
CA THR A 392 4.83 -22.76 -14.69
C THR A 392 3.81 -22.79 -15.83
N ILE A 393 3.38 -23.98 -16.20
CA ILE A 393 2.19 -24.26 -16.99
C ILE A 393 1.29 -25.17 -16.16
N CYS A 394 0.03 -24.76 -15.98
CA CYS A 394 -0.97 -25.58 -15.32
C CYS A 394 -2.34 -25.05 -15.77
N SER A 395 -2.96 -25.71 -16.72
CA SER A 395 -4.17 -25.24 -17.38
C SER A 395 -5.12 -26.43 -17.58
N PHE A 396 -6.19 -26.46 -16.80
CA PHE A 396 -7.25 -27.46 -16.87
C PHE A 396 -8.50 -26.82 -17.48
N LEU A 397 -9.01 -27.39 -18.55
CA LEU A 397 -10.17 -26.95 -19.31
C LEU A 397 -11.35 -27.89 -19.11
N ALA A 398 -12.50 -27.37 -18.73
CA ALA A 398 -13.77 -28.08 -18.84
C ALA A 398 -14.78 -27.28 -19.69
N VAL A 399 -15.64 -27.96 -20.40
CA VAL A 399 -16.54 -27.36 -21.40
C VAL A 399 -17.95 -27.93 -21.25
N ARG A 400 -18.93 -27.01 -21.18
CA ARG A 400 -20.37 -27.27 -21.32
C ARG A 400 -20.94 -26.25 -22.31
N ASP A 401 -22.18 -26.41 -22.72
CA ASP A 401 -22.81 -25.46 -23.64
C ASP A 401 -22.96 -24.04 -23.04
N ASP A 402 -23.12 -23.97 -21.71
CA ASP A 402 -23.35 -22.75 -20.94
C ASP A 402 -22.11 -22.29 -20.13
N LEU A 403 -21.00 -23.09 -20.14
CA LEU A 403 -19.81 -22.81 -19.35
C LEU A 403 -18.54 -23.30 -20.05
N VAL A 404 -17.55 -22.44 -20.19
CA VAL A 404 -16.15 -22.83 -20.43
C VAL A 404 -15.34 -22.35 -19.24
N VAL A 405 -14.63 -23.27 -18.57
CA VAL A 405 -13.79 -22.91 -17.41
C VAL A 405 -12.35 -23.34 -17.63
N VAL A 406 -11.41 -22.44 -17.31
CA VAL A 406 -9.97 -22.71 -17.28
C VAL A 406 -9.44 -22.41 -15.90
N THR A 407 -8.71 -23.35 -15.29
CA THR A 407 -8.13 -23.19 -13.97
C THR A 407 -6.74 -23.80 -13.88
N ASN A 408 -5.91 -23.30 -12.95
CA ASN A 408 -4.58 -23.84 -12.65
C ASN A 408 -4.60 -24.90 -11.54
N SER A 409 -5.77 -25.30 -11.04
CA SER A 409 -5.93 -26.18 -9.88
C SER A 409 -6.93 -27.29 -10.14
N LYS A 410 -6.51 -28.55 -9.87
CA LYS A 410 -7.41 -29.71 -9.93
C LYS A 410 -8.49 -29.64 -8.85
N ALA A 411 -8.11 -29.24 -7.64
CA ALA A 411 -9.09 -29.07 -6.55
C ALA A 411 -10.14 -28.01 -6.91
N GLN A 412 -9.74 -26.97 -7.63
CA GLN A 412 -10.66 -25.92 -8.07
C GLN A 412 -11.65 -26.43 -9.14
N ILE A 413 -11.17 -27.19 -10.16
CA ILE A 413 -12.08 -27.74 -11.16
C ILE A 413 -13.06 -28.74 -10.56
N GLU A 414 -12.62 -29.56 -9.58
CA GLU A 414 -13.50 -30.48 -8.86
C GLU A 414 -14.58 -29.76 -8.05
N ARG A 415 -14.26 -28.64 -7.45
CA ARG A 415 -15.23 -27.81 -6.70
C ARG A 415 -16.23 -27.18 -7.64
N ILE A 416 -15.79 -26.57 -8.74
CA ILE A 416 -16.66 -26.01 -9.77
C ILE A 416 -17.58 -27.09 -10.33
N ALA A 417 -17.07 -28.31 -10.61
CA ALA A 417 -17.88 -29.43 -11.09
C ALA A 417 -18.96 -29.85 -10.07
N ARG A 418 -18.61 -29.93 -8.77
CA ARG A 418 -19.58 -30.23 -7.70
C ARG A 418 -20.65 -29.15 -7.55
N THR A 419 -20.25 -27.88 -7.68
CA THR A 419 -21.18 -26.73 -7.66
C THR A 419 -22.12 -26.80 -8.87
N ALA A 420 -21.60 -27.06 -10.06
CA ALA A 420 -22.41 -27.23 -11.27
C ALA A 420 -23.39 -28.43 -11.20
N ALA A 421 -23.03 -29.49 -10.45
CA ALA A 421 -23.90 -30.65 -10.19
C ALA A 421 -24.87 -30.45 -9.00
N GLY A 422 -24.84 -29.29 -8.32
CA GLY A 422 -25.71 -29.00 -7.17
C GLY A 422 -25.30 -29.72 -5.88
N SER A 423 -24.15 -30.40 -5.84
CA SER A 423 -23.65 -31.10 -4.64
C SER A 423 -22.80 -30.21 -3.72
N GLN A 424 -22.57 -28.98 -4.11
CA GLN A 424 -21.93 -27.92 -3.33
C GLN A 424 -22.69 -26.61 -3.53
N ALA A 425 -22.79 -25.78 -2.48
CA ALA A 425 -23.47 -24.51 -2.55
C ALA A 425 -22.81 -23.57 -3.57
N ALA A 426 -23.61 -22.97 -4.44
CA ALA A 426 -23.20 -21.98 -5.41
C ALA A 426 -23.31 -20.56 -4.84
N LEU A 427 -22.46 -19.63 -5.31
CA LEU A 427 -22.55 -18.20 -4.97
C LEU A 427 -23.94 -17.63 -5.34
N ALA A 428 -24.55 -18.09 -6.43
CA ALA A 428 -25.91 -17.70 -6.82
C ALA A 428 -26.98 -18.01 -5.74
N ALA A 429 -26.72 -18.95 -4.83
CA ALA A 429 -27.63 -19.30 -3.75
C ALA A 429 -27.33 -18.52 -2.45
N ALA A 430 -26.25 -17.76 -2.40
CA ALA A 430 -25.90 -16.96 -1.24
C ALA A 430 -26.84 -15.75 -1.10
N PRO A 431 -27.46 -15.54 0.08
CA PRO A 431 -28.39 -14.43 0.27
C PRO A 431 -27.75 -13.07 0.15
N GLU A 432 -26.52 -12.91 0.60
CA GLU A 432 -25.74 -11.68 0.42
C GLU A 432 -25.51 -11.36 -1.07
N TYR A 433 -25.32 -12.37 -1.92
CA TYR A 433 -25.18 -12.16 -3.35
C TYR A 433 -26.48 -11.67 -4.00
N THR A 434 -27.63 -12.22 -3.57
CA THR A 434 -28.96 -11.72 -3.96
C THR A 434 -29.13 -10.25 -3.54
N PHE A 435 -28.73 -9.91 -2.31
CA PHE A 435 -28.77 -8.53 -1.82
C PHE A 435 -27.89 -7.61 -2.67
N PHE A 436 -26.66 -8.01 -2.97
CA PHE A 436 -25.75 -7.21 -3.79
C PHE A 436 -26.27 -7.02 -5.22
N ARG A 437 -26.88 -8.06 -5.84
CA ARG A 437 -27.44 -7.94 -7.19
C ARG A 437 -28.76 -7.15 -7.24
N ASP A 438 -29.51 -7.07 -6.15
CA ASP A 438 -30.63 -6.13 -6.03
C ASP A 438 -30.14 -4.67 -6.02
N ARG A 439 -29.02 -4.41 -5.35
CA ARG A 439 -28.39 -3.10 -5.28
C ARG A 439 -27.62 -2.74 -6.57
N TYR A 440 -26.84 -3.64 -7.10
CA TYR A 440 -26.03 -3.51 -8.31
C TYR A 440 -26.64 -4.38 -9.41
N ARG A 441 -27.66 -3.85 -10.07
CA ARG A 441 -28.47 -4.63 -11.02
C ARG A 441 -27.65 -5.09 -12.21
N LEU A 442 -27.79 -6.36 -12.55
CA LEU A 442 -27.16 -6.92 -13.74
C LEU A 442 -27.66 -6.18 -14.99
N GLY A 443 -26.75 -5.79 -15.87
CA GLY A 443 -27.04 -5.02 -17.09
C GLY A 443 -27.09 -3.51 -16.88
N ASP A 444 -26.76 -3.00 -15.67
CA ASP A 444 -26.57 -1.57 -15.44
C ASP A 444 -25.41 -1.06 -16.31
N SER A 445 -25.66 0.01 -17.07
CA SER A 445 -24.63 0.66 -17.90
C SER A 445 -23.45 1.23 -17.08
N GLN A 446 -23.62 1.39 -15.77
CA GLN A 446 -22.59 1.81 -14.82
C GLN A 446 -21.87 0.64 -14.15
N GLU A 447 -21.80 -0.51 -14.79
CA GLU A 447 -21.03 -1.64 -14.30
C GLU A 447 -20.02 -2.11 -15.34
N SER A 448 -18.73 -1.90 -15.09
CA SER A 448 -17.64 -2.50 -15.85
C SER A 448 -17.13 -3.79 -15.19
N ALA A 449 -17.22 -3.87 -13.85
CA ALA A 449 -16.91 -5.06 -13.07
C ALA A 449 -17.64 -5.03 -11.72
N LEU A 450 -17.91 -6.23 -11.17
CA LEU A 450 -18.41 -6.42 -9.80
C LEU A 450 -17.56 -7.46 -9.09
N LEU A 451 -16.88 -7.06 -8.00
CA LEU A 451 -16.22 -7.96 -7.07
C LEU A 451 -17.17 -8.30 -5.93
N VAL A 452 -17.24 -9.58 -5.58
CA VAL A 452 -18.00 -10.08 -4.43
C VAL A 452 -17.12 -10.97 -3.57
N VAL A 453 -17.09 -10.72 -2.28
CA VAL A 453 -16.49 -11.57 -1.25
C VAL A 453 -17.59 -11.94 -0.26
N SER A 454 -17.96 -13.21 -0.24
CA SER A 454 -19.02 -13.73 0.61
C SER A 454 -18.60 -13.90 2.07
N ASP A 455 -19.57 -13.98 2.99
CA ASP A 455 -19.32 -14.40 4.39
C ASP A 455 -18.58 -15.73 4.46
N MET A 456 -18.99 -16.70 3.64
CA MET A 456 -18.35 -18.01 3.60
C MET A 456 -16.88 -17.94 3.12
N ALA A 457 -16.52 -17.01 2.23
CA ALA A 457 -15.14 -16.82 1.81
C ALA A 457 -14.29 -16.25 2.97
N LEU A 458 -14.81 -15.28 3.71
CA LEU A 458 -14.15 -14.70 4.88
C LEU A 458 -13.95 -15.76 5.99
N ARG A 459 -14.97 -16.57 6.29
CA ARG A 459 -14.88 -17.69 7.23
C ARG A 459 -13.83 -18.71 6.83
N ARG A 460 -13.70 -18.99 5.52
CA ARG A 460 -12.65 -19.86 4.99
C ARG A 460 -11.27 -19.29 5.30
N TRP A 461 -11.04 -18.01 4.99
CA TRP A 461 -9.73 -17.37 5.21
C TRP A 461 -9.33 -17.29 6.68
N ALA A 462 -10.32 -17.23 7.58
CA ALA A 462 -10.11 -17.26 9.03
C ALA A 462 -10.09 -18.68 9.62
N SER A 463 -10.33 -19.74 8.84
CA SER A 463 -10.41 -21.12 9.32
C SER A 463 -9.06 -21.68 9.77
N PRO A 464 -9.05 -22.72 10.67
CA PRO A 464 -7.82 -23.35 11.14
C PRO A 464 -6.94 -23.87 10.00
N LYS A 465 -7.57 -24.62 9.07
CA LYS A 465 -6.86 -25.18 7.92
C LYS A 465 -6.18 -24.10 7.09
N TRP A 466 -6.90 -23.01 6.81
CA TRP A 466 -6.37 -21.94 5.97
C TRP A 466 -5.20 -21.22 6.65
N ARG A 467 -5.38 -20.77 7.89
CA ARG A 467 -4.39 -20.00 8.64
C ARG A 467 -3.08 -20.78 8.87
N ILE A 468 -3.19 -22.06 9.24
CA ILE A 468 -2.02 -22.90 9.50
C ILE A 468 -1.31 -23.23 8.18
N ALA A 469 -2.05 -23.66 7.13
CA ALA A 469 -1.45 -23.98 5.84
C ALA A 469 -0.75 -22.77 5.20
N ASP A 470 -1.37 -21.59 5.25
CA ASP A 470 -0.77 -20.36 4.72
C ASP A 470 0.49 -19.96 5.50
N SER A 471 0.49 -20.08 6.83
CA SER A 471 1.67 -19.84 7.65
C SER A 471 2.82 -20.82 7.32
N ARG A 472 2.50 -22.10 7.13
CA ARG A 472 3.48 -23.11 6.68
C ARG A 472 4.02 -22.80 5.28
N ARG A 473 3.15 -22.40 4.35
CA ARG A 473 3.51 -22.00 2.97
C ARG A 473 4.45 -20.79 2.97
N THR A 474 4.16 -19.78 3.78
CA THR A 474 4.99 -18.57 3.88
C THR A 474 6.40 -18.89 4.41
N ARG A 475 6.50 -19.77 5.41
CA ARG A 475 7.82 -20.26 5.89
C ARG A 475 8.55 -21.08 4.85
N ALA A 476 7.83 -21.95 4.14
CA ALA A 476 8.41 -22.71 3.04
C ALA A 476 8.98 -21.79 1.93
N ALA A 477 8.30 -20.68 1.62
CA ALA A 477 8.82 -19.67 0.69
C ALA A 477 10.13 -19.03 1.19
N ALA A 478 10.24 -18.74 2.48
CA ALA A 478 11.49 -18.22 3.06
C ALA A 478 12.63 -19.24 2.96
N LEU A 479 12.37 -20.52 3.28
CA LEU A 479 13.36 -21.60 3.15
C LEU A 479 13.76 -21.83 1.69
N LEU A 480 12.80 -21.82 0.75
CA LEU A 480 13.11 -21.91 -0.68
C LEU A 480 13.95 -20.72 -1.16
N SER A 481 13.67 -19.51 -0.68
CA SER A 481 14.49 -18.33 -1.00
C SER A 481 15.93 -18.49 -0.51
N GLU A 482 16.13 -19.07 0.67
CA GLU A 482 17.48 -19.39 1.18
C GLU A 482 18.16 -20.46 0.34
N LEU A 483 17.45 -21.53 -0.05
CA LEU A 483 17.99 -22.56 -0.93
C LEU A 483 18.38 -21.98 -2.30
N HIS A 484 17.59 -21.07 -2.85
CA HIS A 484 17.94 -20.37 -4.10
C HIS A 484 19.25 -19.59 -3.96
N VAL A 485 19.49 -18.95 -2.82
CA VAL A 485 20.76 -18.25 -2.53
C VAL A 485 21.91 -19.25 -2.46
N ARG A 486 21.75 -20.37 -1.76
CA ARG A 486 22.77 -21.42 -1.63
C ARG A 486 23.16 -22.03 -2.98
N HIS A 487 22.19 -22.16 -3.88
CA HIS A 487 22.32 -22.74 -5.22
C HIS A 487 22.26 -21.72 -6.35
N ALA A 488 22.57 -20.43 -6.05
CA ALA A 488 22.48 -19.35 -7.03
C ALA A 488 23.35 -19.61 -8.27
N LYS A 489 24.54 -20.18 -8.09
CA LYS A 489 25.44 -20.53 -9.20
C LYS A 489 24.80 -21.55 -10.13
N GLU A 490 24.27 -22.64 -9.58
CA GLU A 490 23.62 -23.70 -10.35
C GLU A 490 22.38 -23.18 -11.08
N LEU A 491 21.60 -22.31 -10.44
CA LEU A 491 20.43 -21.65 -11.06
C LEU A 491 20.85 -20.77 -12.25
N ILE A 492 21.89 -19.97 -12.08
CA ILE A 492 22.40 -19.05 -13.12
C ILE A 492 23.03 -19.84 -14.29
N GLU A 493 23.66 -20.99 -14.00
CA GLU A 493 24.20 -21.91 -15.01
C GLU A 493 23.11 -22.78 -15.68
N GLY A 494 21.85 -22.69 -15.24
CA GLY A 494 20.72 -23.44 -15.80
C GLY A 494 20.78 -24.94 -15.53
N LYS A 495 21.45 -25.36 -14.45
CA LYS A 495 21.52 -26.79 -14.06
C LYS A 495 20.16 -27.30 -13.61
N THR A 496 19.90 -28.58 -13.86
CA THR A 496 18.68 -29.27 -13.44
C THR A 496 19.03 -30.61 -12.81
N GLY A 497 18.19 -31.08 -11.89
CA GLY A 497 18.36 -32.40 -11.26
C GLY A 497 17.97 -32.44 -9.78
N PRO A 498 17.99 -33.59 -9.15
CA PRO A 498 17.67 -33.77 -7.75
C PRO A 498 18.69 -33.04 -6.86
N LEU A 499 18.21 -32.43 -5.77
CA LEU A 499 19.02 -31.83 -4.73
C LEU A 499 18.91 -32.62 -3.43
N SER A 500 20.04 -32.74 -2.70
CA SER A 500 19.99 -33.22 -1.31
C SER A 500 19.33 -32.19 -0.42
N SER A 501 18.45 -32.64 0.47
CA SER A 501 17.83 -31.72 1.46
C SER A 501 18.82 -31.48 2.59
N PRO A 502 19.31 -30.23 2.80
CA PRO A 502 20.17 -29.93 3.95
C PRO A 502 19.38 -30.03 5.26
N LYS A 503 20.10 -30.14 6.38
CA LYS A 503 19.48 -30.13 7.72
C LYS A 503 18.63 -28.86 7.92
N GLY A 504 17.43 -29.01 8.46
CA GLY A 504 16.49 -27.89 8.69
C GLY A 504 15.58 -27.57 7.49
N PHE A 505 15.74 -28.28 6.36
CA PHE A 505 14.90 -28.13 5.17
C PHE A 505 14.02 -29.35 4.90
N GLU A 506 14.02 -30.34 5.79
CA GLU A 506 13.31 -31.61 5.63
C GLU A 506 11.80 -31.42 5.44
N GLY A 507 11.24 -30.34 6.01
CA GLY A 507 9.83 -29.97 5.86
C GLY A 507 9.39 -29.66 4.43
N LEU A 508 10.33 -29.39 3.53
CA LEU A 508 10.05 -29.10 2.11
C LEU A 508 9.80 -30.37 1.25
N GLY A 509 10.08 -31.58 1.79
CA GLY A 509 10.01 -32.81 1.02
C GLY A 509 11.21 -32.97 0.07
N ALA A 510 11.08 -33.81 -0.98
CA ALA A 510 12.11 -33.94 -2.00
C ALA A 510 12.30 -32.60 -2.76
N LEU A 511 13.58 -32.30 -3.07
CA LEU A 511 13.97 -31.05 -3.75
C LEU A 511 14.54 -31.37 -5.13
N THR A 512 14.15 -30.58 -6.12
CA THR A 512 14.64 -30.71 -7.50
C THR A 512 14.98 -29.33 -8.06
N LEU A 513 16.17 -29.18 -8.62
CA LEU A 513 16.57 -27.98 -9.36
C LEU A 513 15.94 -28.04 -10.75
N THR A 514 15.18 -27.00 -11.11
CA THR A 514 14.48 -26.86 -12.39
C THR A 514 14.82 -25.51 -13.03
N SER A 515 14.40 -25.28 -14.27
CA SER A 515 14.50 -23.98 -14.94
C SER A 515 13.66 -22.88 -14.29
N ALA A 516 12.63 -23.26 -13.51
CA ALA A 516 11.78 -22.35 -12.74
C ALA A 516 12.29 -22.14 -11.30
N GLY A 517 13.47 -22.63 -10.95
CA GLY A 517 14.03 -22.56 -9.60
C GLY A 517 14.03 -23.91 -8.90
N ILE A 518 14.09 -23.90 -7.59
CA ILE A 518 14.05 -25.12 -6.77
C ILE A 518 12.59 -25.51 -6.53
N LEU A 519 12.24 -26.70 -6.99
CA LEU A 519 10.94 -27.32 -6.77
C LEU A 519 10.96 -28.10 -5.47
N SER A 520 10.07 -27.76 -4.56
CA SER A 520 9.71 -28.54 -3.39
C SER A 520 8.55 -29.46 -3.74
N GLU A 521 8.64 -30.73 -3.42
CA GLU A 521 7.54 -31.69 -3.59
C GLU A 521 6.26 -31.25 -2.86
N ARG A 522 6.39 -30.65 -1.67
CA ARG A 522 5.24 -30.24 -0.84
C ARG A 522 4.68 -28.86 -1.17
N TYR A 523 5.53 -27.92 -1.57
CA TYR A 523 5.14 -26.52 -1.65
C TYR A 523 5.29 -25.88 -3.04
N GLY A 524 5.81 -26.62 -4.04
CA GLY A 524 6.03 -26.09 -5.39
C GLY A 524 7.30 -25.23 -5.48
N THR A 525 7.28 -24.19 -6.27
CA THR A 525 8.39 -23.26 -6.51
C THR A 525 8.10 -21.87 -5.96
N LEU A 526 9.11 -21.01 -5.84
CA LEU A 526 8.90 -19.57 -5.48
C LEU A 526 8.02 -18.83 -6.50
N GLU A 527 8.03 -19.27 -7.76
CA GLU A 527 7.20 -18.68 -8.80
C GLU A 527 5.73 -19.09 -8.67
N PHE A 528 5.47 -20.37 -8.37
CA PHE A 528 4.13 -20.91 -8.15
C PHE A 528 4.16 -21.94 -7.01
N MET A 529 3.82 -21.47 -5.83
CA MET A 529 3.61 -22.37 -4.71
C MET A 529 2.30 -23.15 -4.86
N VAL A 530 2.23 -24.32 -4.22
CA VAL A 530 1.00 -25.11 -4.18
C VAL A 530 -0.10 -24.30 -3.51
N PRO A 531 -1.29 -24.12 -4.15
CA PRO A 531 -2.42 -23.44 -3.53
C PRO A 531 -2.84 -24.08 -2.22
N VAL A 532 -3.29 -23.29 -1.25
CA VAL A 532 -3.71 -23.81 0.07
C VAL A 532 -4.82 -24.85 -0.06
N ILE A 533 -5.70 -24.69 -1.04
CA ILE A 533 -6.78 -25.66 -1.30
C ILE A 533 -6.27 -27.08 -1.65
N GLU A 534 -5.09 -27.18 -2.27
CA GLU A 534 -4.46 -28.43 -2.67
C GLU A 534 -3.51 -29.01 -1.59
N MET A 535 -3.18 -28.23 -0.55
CA MET A 535 -2.29 -28.68 0.50
C MET A 535 -2.98 -29.70 1.43
N PRO A 536 -2.43 -30.91 1.55
CA PRO A 536 -2.92 -31.85 2.55
C PRO A 536 -2.50 -31.40 3.96
N LEU A 537 -3.45 -31.21 4.84
CA LEU A 537 -3.23 -30.82 6.23
C LEU A 537 -4.14 -31.64 7.14
N PRO A 538 -3.91 -32.96 7.29
CA PRO A 538 -4.75 -33.79 8.16
C PRO A 538 -4.46 -33.54 9.65
N LYS A 539 -3.22 -33.24 10.00
CA LYS A 539 -2.77 -33.03 11.37
C LYS A 539 -1.88 -31.79 11.49
N VAL A 540 -1.86 -31.24 12.68
CA VAL A 540 -1.02 -30.09 13.08
C VAL A 540 -0.32 -30.39 14.39
N THR A 541 0.67 -29.58 14.76
CA THR A 541 1.33 -29.67 16.05
C THR A 541 0.49 -29.03 17.15
N ASP A 542 0.71 -29.40 18.42
CA ASP A 542 0.05 -28.77 19.58
C ASP A 542 0.30 -27.25 19.60
N ALA A 543 1.51 -26.81 19.27
CA ALA A 543 1.87 -25.39 19.23
C ALA A 543 1.08 -24.61 18.17
N GLU A 544 0.87 -25.20 16.98
CA GLU A 544 0.04 -24.60 15.94
C GLU A 544 -1.44 -24.54 16.34
N ALA A 545 -1.94 -25.61 16.99
CA ALA A 545 -3.30 -25.66 17.49
C ALA A 545 -3.55 -24.58 18.57
N GLN A 546 -2.64 -24.43 19.52
CA GLN A 546 -2.70 -23.40 20.58
C GLN A 546 -2.59 -21.99 19.97
N ALA A 547 -1.68 -21.76 19.04
CA ALA A 547 -1.52 -20.48 18.37
C ALA A 547 -2.76 -20.09 17.58
N TYR A 548 -3.40 -21.05 16.91
CA TYR A 548 -4.67 -20.80 16.23
C TYR A 548 -5.79 -20.50 17.22
N ALA A 549 -5.90 -21.22 18.34
CA ALA A 549 -6.88 -20.96 19.39
C ALA A 549 -6.72 -19.53 19.94
N TRP A 550 -5.50 -19.09 20.19
CA TRP A 550 -5.21 -17.72 20.62
C TRP A 550 -5.65 -16.68 19.58
N PHE A 551 -5.33 -16.92 18.29
CA PHE A 551 -5.79 -16.07 17.18
C PHE A 551 -7.31 -16.00 17.12
N ARG A 552 -8.00 -17.15 17.17
CA ARG A 552 -9.46 -17.25 17.16
C ARG A 552 -10.09 -16.46 18.30
N ASP A 553 -9.60 -16.68 19.52
CA ASP A 553 -10.15 -16.07 20.73
C ASP A 553 -9.90 -14.54 20.73
N GLY A 554 -8.72 -14.10 20.28
CA GLY A 554 -8.45 -12.69 20.07
C GLY A 554 -9.37 -12.06 19.02
N TYR A 555 -9.60 -12.75 17.92
CA TYR A 555 -10.51 -12.31 16.88
C TYR A 555 -11.95 -12.16 17.38
N GLN A 556 -12.49 -13.18 18.06
CA GLN A 556 -13.87 -13.17 18.56
C GLN A 556 -14.10 -12.15 19.69
N ASN A 557 -13.11 -11.94 20.56
CA ASN A 557 -13.23 -11.05 21.72
C ASN A 557 -13.03 -9.57 21.37
N ASN A 558 -12.14 -9.28 20.41
CA ASN A 558 -11.73 -7.90 20.14
C ASN A 558 -12.39 -7.33 18.88
N TRP A 559 -12.88 -8.17 17.96
CA TRP A 559 -13.14 -7.70 16.63
C TRP A 559 -14.60 -7.79 16.20
N ARG A 560 -15.34 -8.90 16.36
CA ARG A 560 -16.62 -8.96 15.65
C ARG A 560 -17.63 -10.01 16.13
N ARG A 561 -18.87 -9.58 15.98
CA ARG A 561 -20.05 -10.44 16.11
C ARG A 561 -20.39 -11.19 14.82
N TYR A 562 -19.96 -10.64 13.64
CA TYR A 562 -20.27 -11.19 12.31
C TYR A 562 -19.03 -11.06 11.39
N PHE A 563 -18.99 -11.78 10.28
CA PHE A 563 -18.13 -11.43 9.14
C PHE A 563 -18.90 -10.48 8.22
N ASP A 564 -18.19 -9.58 7.55
CA ASP A 564 -18.79 -8.55 6.70
C ASP A 564 -18.58 -8.89 5.22
N PRO A 565 -19.54 -9.50 4.51
CA PRO A 565 -19.44 -9.65 3.07
C PRO A 565 -19.31 -8.31 2.36
N ILE A 566 -18.55 -8.33 1.26
CA ILE A 566 -18.14 -7.14 0.52
C ILE A 566 -18.60 -7.25 -0.93
N ALA A 567 -19.17 -6.17 -1.47
CA ALA A 567 -19.32 -5.99 -2.90
C ALA A 567 -18.73 -4.66 -3.34
N LEU A 568 -17.96 -4.67 -4.43
CA LEU A 568 -17.38 -3.48 -5.05
C LEU A 568 -17.74 -3.45 -6.53
N ARG A 569 -18.55 -2.48 -6.93
CA ARG A 569 -18.86 -2.21 -8.33
C ARG A 569 -17.88 -1.17 -8.88
N LEU A 570 -17.22 -1.50 -9.96
CA LEU A 570 -16.33 -0.61 -10.69
C LEU A 570 -17.02 -0.19 -12.00
N PHE A 571 -16.93 1.09 -12.30
CA PHE A 571 -17.31 1.66 -13.59
C PHE A 571 -16.11 2.39 -14.20
N VAL A 572 -15.85 2.13 -15.46
CA VAL A 572 -14.76 2.75 -16.23
C VAL A 572 -15.32 3.22 -17.58
N SER A 573 -15.11 4.49 -17.88
CA SER A 573 -15.37 5.11 -19.17
C SER A 573 -14.27 6.11 -19.53
N ASP A 574 -14.29 6.67 -20.73
CA ASP A 574 -13.31 7.69 -21.14
C ASP A 574 -13.39 8.96 -20.28
N GLU A 575 -14.55 9.30 -19.73
CA GLU A 575 -14.80 10.51 -18.95
C GLU A 575 -14.86 10.30 -17.44
N ASN A 576 -15.12 9.07 -17.00
CA ASN A 576 -15.42 8.80 -15.59
C ASN A 576 -14.89 7.44 -15.13
N VAL A 577 -14.32 7.43 -13.91
CA VAL A 577 -14.01 6.22 -13.17
C VAL A 577 -14.76 6.30 -11.83
N ALA A 578 -15.60 5.32 -11.55
CA ALA A 578 -16.36 5.29 -10.30
C ALA A 578 -16.23 3.93 -9.60
N LEU A 579 -16.17 3.99 -8.26
CA LEU A 579 -16.22 2.86 -7.36
C LEU A 579 -17.40 3.02 -6.42
N ASP A 580 -18.24 1.98 -6.31
CA ASP A 580 -19.34 1.90 -5.36
C ASP A 580 -19.20 0.62 -4.55
N GLY A 581 -18.80 0.74 -3.30
CA GLY A 581 -18.52 -0.36 -2.39
C GLY A 581 -19.60 -0.49 -1.32
N THR A 582 -20.00 -1.71 -1.00
CA THR A 582 -20.88 -2.05 0.12
C THR A 582 -20.19 -3.10 0.99
N ILE A 583 -20.13 -2.83 2.30
CA ILE A 583 -19.59 -3.70 3.34
C ILE A 583 -20.70 -3.91 4.37
N LEU A 584 -21.09 -5.15 4.62
CA LEU A 584 -22.24 -5.51 5.47
C LEU A 584 -21.85 -6.43 6.63
N PRO A 585 -22.49 -6.26 7.76
CA PRO A 585 -22.92 -5.03 8.40
C PRO A 585 -21.75 -4.37 9.11
N LEU A 586 -21.73 -3.07 9.17
CA LEU A 586 -20.79 -2.36 10.05
C LEU A 586 -21.19 -2.56 11.50
N ILE A 587 -20.29 -3.13 12.26
CA ILE A 587 -20.61 -3.71 13.54
C ILE A 587 -20.36 -2.77 14.70
N ALA A 588 -21.12 -3.01 15.75
CA ALA A 588 -21.14 -2.29 17.01
C ALA A 588 -19.81 -2.22 17.79
N GLY A 589 -18.72 -2.75 17.28
CA GLY A 589 -17.39 -2.75 17.90
C GLY A 589 -16.29 -2.03 17.12
N THR A 590 -16.61 -1.39 15.98
CA THR A 590 -15.62 -0.70 15.13
C THR A 590 -15.46 0.77 15.49
N GLU A 591 -14.36 1.38 15.05
CA GLU A 591 -14.12 2.83 15.15
C GLU A 591 -15.19 3.67 14.42
N TYR A 592 -15.96 3.05 13.51
CA TYR A 592 -17.12 3.69 12.87
C TYR A 592 -18.32 3.90 13.80
N ARG A 593 -18.36 3.28 14.97
CA ARG A 593 -19.49 3.41 15.93
C ARG A 593 -19.77 4.86 16.29
N GLU A 594 -18.74 5.62 16.56
CA GLU A 594 -18.88 7.06 16.91
C GLU A 594 -19.42 7.85 15.72
N LEU A 595 -18.92 7.61 14.51
CA LEU A 595 -19.41 8.24 13.29
C LEU A 595 -20.86 7.87 13.00
N VAL A 596 -21.22 6.61 13.17
CA VAL A 596 -22.61 6.15 13.03
C VAL A 596 -23.50 6.84 14.06
N GLN A 597 -23.08 6.97 15.32
CA GLN A 597 -23.83 7.68 16.36
C GLN A 597 -23.97 9.17 16.04
N LEU A 598 -22.87 9.82 15.65
CA LEU A 598 -22.84 11.23 15.27
C LEU A 598 -23.78 11.56 14.11
N THR A 599 -23.93 10.64 13.15
CA THR A 599 -24.67 10.87 11.91
C THR A 599 -26.04 10.19 11.86
N SER A 600 -26.40 9.42 12.89
CA SER A 600 -27.57 8.56 12.92
C SER A 600 -28.87 9.32 12.62
N GLY A 601 -29.69 8.78 11.70
CA GLY A 601 -30.97 9.39 11.33
C GLY A 601 -30.88 10.67 10.50
N MET A 602 -29.66 11.14 10.15
CA MET A 602 -29.42 12.34 9.34
C MET A 602 -28.90 11.96 7.97
N SER A 603 -29.32 12.75 6.96
CA SER A 603 -28.84 12.61 5.58
C SER A 603 -28.56 13.98 4.98
N LEU A 604 -27.49 14.07 4.21
CA LEU A 604 -27.12 15.26 3.44
C LEU A 604 -28.06 15.41 2.24
N LEU A 605 -28.47 16.63 1.99
CA LEU A 605 -29.25 17.01 0.80
C LEU A 605 -28.30 17.63 -0.24
N PRO A 606 -28.65 17.58 -1.53
CA PRO A 606 -27.82 18.20 -2.58
C PRO A 606 -27.58 19.71 -2.39
N THR A 607 -28.51 20.39 -1.72
CA THR A 607 -28.45 21.83 -1.42
C THR A 607 -27.71 22.18 -0.13
N ASP A 608 -27.32 21.20 0.66
CA ASP A 608 -26.62 21.43 1.92
C ASP A 608 -25.20 21.94 1.68
N ALA A 609 -24.70 22.73 2.64
CA ALA A 609 -23.31 23.20 2.68
C ALA A 609 -22.86 24.10 1.50
N ASP A 610 -23.73 24.97 1.06
CA ASP A 610 -23.42 26.05 0.09
C ASP A 610 -22.75 25.58 -1.22
N PRO A 611 -23.32 24.60 -1.99
CA PRO A 611 -22.74 24.16 -3.25
C PRO A 611 -22.61 25.33 -4.23
N HIS A 612 -21.41 25.51 -4.84
CA HIS A 612 -21.14 26.54 -5.84
C HIS A 612 -19.95 26.18 -6.72
N GLU A 613 -19.88 26.73 -7.92
CA GLU A 613 -18.89 26.35 -8.94
C GLU A 613 -17.46 26.78 -8.59
N GLU A 614 -17.30 27.82 -7.77
CA GLU A 614 -16.00 28.36 -7.34
C GLU A 614 -15.34 27.54 -6.22
N THR A 615 -15.95 26.42 -5.80
CA THR A 615 -15.41 25.57 -4.73
C THR A 615 -14.17 24.84 -5.20
N LEU A 616 -13.06 25.01 -4.50
CA LEU A 616 -11.83 24.23 -4.71
C LEU A 616 -11.93 22.85 -4.02
N VAL A 617 -12.35 22.85 -2.76
CA VAL A 617 -12.61 21.63 -1.98
C VAL A 617 -13.76 21.87 -1.01
N ARG A 618 -14.60 20.86 -0.81
CA ARG A 618 -15.73 20.92 0.12
C ARG A 618 -15.88 19.59 0.85
N PHE A 619 -15.74 19.63 2.17
CA PHE A 619 -16.05 18.53 3.07
C PHE A 619 -17.37 18.82 3.78
N VAL A 620 -18.25 17.82 3.86
CA VAL A 620 -19.54 17.93 4.53
C VAL A 620 -19.79 16.66 5.33
N MET A 621 -20.21 16.81 6.57
CA MET A 621 -20.61 15.70 7.43
C MET A 621 -22.00 15.99 8.01
N SER A 622 -22.93 15.05 7.90
CA SER A 622 -24.21 15.13 8.60
C SER A 622 -23.96 15.00 10.12
N LEU A 623 -24.80 15.64 10.90
CA LEU A 623 -24.69 15.67 12.34
C LEU A 623 -26.05 15.43 12.97
N ASN A 624 -26.14 14.49 13.91
CA ASN A 624 -27.29 14.34 14.77
C ASN A 624 -27.10 15.14 16.05
N PRO A 625 -27.80 16.28 16.23
CA PRO A 625 -27.66 17.12 17.42
C PRO A 625 -28.05 16.42 18.72
N ASP A 626 -28.87 15.39 18.63
CA ASP A 626 -29.39 14.63 19.78
C ASP A 626 -28.54 13.38 20.09
N SER A 627 -27.45 13.15 19.35
CA SER A 627 -26.52 12.05 19.59
C SER A 627 -25.80 12.20 20.94
N GLU A 628 -25.44 11.07 21.53
CA GLU A 628 -24.72 11.03 22.82
C GLU A 628 -23.39 11.81 22.76
N PRO A 629 -22.52 11.63 21.74
CA PRO A 629 -21.28 12.39 21.66
C PRO A 629 -21.49 13.90 21.59
N VAL A 630 -22.49 14.39 20.84
CA VAL A 630 -22.79 15.84 20.77
C VAL A 630 -23.29 16.36 22.10
N ARG A 631 -24.12 15.60 22.82
CA ARG A 631 -24.60 15.97 24.15
C ARG A 631 -23.48 15.98 25.18
N GLU A 632 -22.55 15.04 25.15
CA GLU A 632 -21.39 15.01 26.02
C GLU A 632 -20.49 16.25 25.84
N VAL A 633 -20.17 16.59 24.57
CA VAL A 633 -19.42 17.81 24.25
C VAL A 633 -20.18 19.04 24.71
N GLY A 634 -21.51 19.11 24.51
CA GLY A 634 -22.34 20.20 24.99
C GLY A 634 -22.33 20.34 26.50
N ASN A 635 -22.37 19.24 27.22
CA ASN A 635 -22.33 19.23 28.70
C ASN A 635 -20.94 19.59 29.24
N LEU A 636 -19.88 19.12 28.57
CA LEU A 636 -18.49 19.48 28.91
C LEU A 636 -18.29 20.99 28.72
N ALA A 637 -18.81 21.57 27.65
CA ALA A 637 -18.72 23.00 27.37
C ALA A 637 -19.46 23.85 28.42
N VAL A 638 -20.56 23.35 29.02
CA VAL A 638 -21.25 24.02 30.15
C VAL A 638 -20.35 24.15 31.37
N SER A 639 -19.47 23.14 31.62
CA SER A 639 -18.57 23.19 32.79
C SER A 639 -17.52 24.31 32.71
N PHE A 640 -17.23 24.83 31.51
CA PHE A 640 -16.28 25.93 31.30
C PHE A 640 -16.94 27.31 31.32
N VAL A 641 -18.27 27.41 31.22
CA VAL A 641 -18.98 28.70 31.14
C VAL A 641 -19.92 28.86 32.35
N PRO A 642 -19.47 29.50 33.44
CA PRO A 642 -20.28 29.67 34.66
C PRO A 642 -21.61 30.39 34.38
N GLY A 643 -22.71 29.86 34.91
CA GLY A 643 -24.05 30.45 34.83
C GLY A 643 -24.89 30.04 33.64
N LEU A 644 -24.38 29.22 32.72
CA LEU A 644 -25.18 28.59 31.64
C LEU A 644 -25.75 27.25 32.12
N GLN A 645 -27.06 27.10 31.93
CA GLN A 645 -27.76 25.84 32.18
C GLN A 645 -28.34 25.30 30.87
N GLY A 646 -28.20 24.01 30.65
CA GLY A 646 -28.74 23.30 29.49
C GLY A 646 -27.69 22.96 28.40
N ASN A 647 -28.13 22.31 27.33
CA ASN A 647 -27.25 21.91 26.22
C ASN A 647 -26.84 23.15 25.39
N LEU A 648 -25.57 23.56 25.52
CA LEU A 648 -24.97 24.67 24.76
C LEU A 648 -25.00 24.48 23.24
N LEU A 649 -25.06 23.22 22.78
CA LEU A 649 -25.08 22.89 21.37
C LEU A 649 -26.50 22.66 20.81
N SER A 650 -27.56 23.00 21.55
CA SER A 650 -28.95 22.85 21.12
C SER A 650 -29.36 23.69 19.91
N TRP A 651 -28.49 24.56 19.45
CA TRP A 651 -28.64 25.36 18.23
C TRP A 651 -28.14 24.64 16.98
N LEU A 652 -27.31 23.59 17.12
CA LEU A 652 -26.80 22.82 15.99
C LEU A 652 -27.93 22.25 15.14
N GLY A 653 -27.75 22.24 13.85
CA GLY A 653 -28.61 21.64 12.87
C GLY A 653 -28.08 20.29 12.38
N ARG A 654 -28.34 19.96 11.12
CA ARG A 654 -28.16 18.63 10.54
C ARG A 654 -26.79 18.34 9.97
N TYR A 655 -25.93 19.37 9.74
CA TYR A 655 -24.60 19.16 9.13
C TYR A 655 -23.60 20.25 9.54
N VAL A 656 -22.35 19.90 9.39
CA VAL A 656 -21.20 20.80 9.40
C VAL A 656 -20.43 20.64 8.08
N SER A 657 -19.91 21.75 7.57
CA SER A 657 -19.11 21.77 6.34
C SER A 657 -17.89 22.65 6.50
N ILE A 658 -16.81 22.23 5.88
CA ILE A 658 -15.60 23.03 5.68
C ILE A 658 -15.37 23.09 4.18
N TYR A 659 -15.22 24.28 3.64
CA TYR A 659 -14.91 24.44 2.22
C TYR A 659 -13.87 25.52 1.98
N ALA A 660 -13.15 25.36 0.89
CA ALA A 660 -12.22 26.35 0.37
C ALA A 660 -12.68 26.78 -1.03
N ASP A 661 -12.67 28.11 -1.28
CA ASP A 661 -12.93 28.67 -2.61
C ASP A 661 -11.65 28.72 -3.45
N GLN A 662 -11.80 28.70 -4.78
CA GLN A 662 -10.74 29.04 -5.72
C GLN A 662 -10.31 30.50 -5.48
N ASP A 663 -9.01 30.71 -5.28
CA ASP A 663 -8.43 32.02 -4.98
C ASP A 663 -6.95 32.05 -5.38
N ASP A 664 -6.46 33.23 -5.74
CA ASP A 664 -5.02 33.44 -6.04
C ASP A 664 -4.11 33.13 -4.83
N TYR A 665 -4.66 33.12 -3.64
CA TYR A 665 -3.96 32.72 -2.42
C TYR A 665 -3.26 31.35 -2.59
N TRP A 666 -3.96 30.36 -3.15
CA TRP A 666 -3.44 29.01 -3.33
C TRP A 666 -2.30 28.96 -4.34
N VAL A 667 -2.39 29.75 -5.42
CA VAL A 667 -1.34 29.86 -6.43
C VAL A 667 -0.08 30.50 -5.82
N GLN A 668 -0.25 31.54 -4.99
CA GLN A 668 0.85 32.20 -4.30
C GLN A 668 1.49 31.29 -3.25
N LEU A 669 0.68 30.53 -2.50
CA LEU A 669 1.14 29.55 -1.52
C LEU A 669 1.97 28.44 -2.19
N ALA A 670 1.50 27.91 -3.32
CA ALA A 670 2.20 26.87 -4.07
C ALA A 670 3.51 27.36 -4.74
N ALA A 671 3.61 28.66 -5.06
CA ALA A 671 4.75 29.25 -5.73
C ALA A 671 5.88 29.70 -4.76
N THR A 672 5.61 29.80 -3.45
CA THR A 672 6.61 30.28 -2.48
C THR A 672 7.55 29.17 -2.06
N SER A 673 8.83 29.53 -1.77
CA SER A 673 9.80 28.62 -1.17
C SER A 673 9.59 28.38 0.33
N LYS A 674 8.74 29.19 0.98
CA LYS A 674 8.44 29.18 2.42
C LYS A 674 6.95 29.21 2.67
N PRO A 675 6.24 28.12 2.39
CA PRO A 675 4.78 28.08 2.48
C PRO A 675 4.24 28.37 3.89
N GLU A 676 4.94 27.92 4.93
CA GLU A 676 4.53 28.16 6.32
C GLU A 676 4.59 29.64 6.71
N GLU A 677 5.67 30.35 6.34
CA GLU A 677 5.80 31.78 6.58
C GLU A 677 4.72 32.55 5.80
N PHE A 678 4.54 32.20 4.52
CA PHE A 678 3.49 32.81 3.69
C PHE A 678 2.10 32.61 4.30
N ALA A 679 1.76 31.40 4.72
CA ALA A 679 0.47 31.10 5.32
C ALA A 679 0.26 31.89 6.63
N LYS A 680 1.27 31.94 7.51
CA LYS A 680 1.24 32.71 8.76
C LYS A 680 1.00 34.20 8.49
N ASP A 681 1.69 34.81 7.53
CA ASP A 681 1.62 36.21 7.20
C ASP A 681 0.33 36.63 6.46
N ASN A 682 -0.38 35.68 5.85
CA ASN A 682 -1.57 35.91 5.04
C ASN A 682 -2.81 35.15 5.54
N LEU A 683 -2.90 34.82 6.84
CA LEU A 683 -4.04 34.13 7.43
C LEU A 683 -5.37 34.88 7.20
N ASP A 684 -5.35 36.23 7.17
CA ASP A 684 -6.51 37.06 6.88
C ASP A 684 -7.07 36.94 5.47
N ARG A 685 -6.28 36.37 4.55
CA ARG A 685 -6.64 36.07 3.15
C ARG A 685 -7.04 34.61 2.94
N LEU A 686 -6.88 33.73 3.92
CA LEU A 686 -7.13 32.31 3.79
C LEU A 686 -8.57 32.04 3.30
N PRO A 687 -8.77 31.48 2.09
CA PRO A 687 -10.11 31.37 1.51
C PRO A 687 -10.82 30.09 1.97
N ILE A 688 -10.86 29.87 3.27
CA ILE A 688 -11.54 28.74 3.93
C ILE A 688 -12.68 29.23 4.77
N ALA A 689 -13.80 28.53 4.74
CA ALA A 689 -14.94 28.77 5.61
C ALA A 689 -15.44 27.49 6.27
N VAL A 690 -15.93 27.66 7.50
CA VAL A 690 -16.72 26.69 8.23
C VAL A 690 -18.19 27.12 8.17
N LEU A 691 -19.05 26.22 7.70
CA LEU A 691 -20.49 26.42 7.61
C LEU A 691 -21.18 25.37 8.48
N VAL A 692 -21.97 25.84 9.44
CA VAL A 692 -22.73 24.99 10.36
C VAL A 692 -24.22 25.23 10.13
N ASP A 693 -24.97 24.13 9.90
CA ASP A 693 -26.45 24.21 9.88
C ASP A 693 -26.98 24.57 11.26
N VAL A 694 -28.01 25.40 11.30
CA VAL A 694 -28.55 25.97 12.52
C VAL A 694 -30.01 25.62 12.67
N SER A 695 -30.36 24.92 13.76
CA SER A 695 -31.73 24.57 14.08
C SER A 695 -32.58 25.77 14.45
N SER A 696 -31.97 26.82 15.08
CA SER A 696 -32.64 28.02 15.50
C SER A 696 -31.66 29.20 15.51
N PRO A 697 -31.89 30.26 14.65
CA PRO A 697 -31.09 31.47 14.63
C PRO A 697 -31.05 32.19 15.99
N MET A 698 -32.13 32.16 16.75
CA MET A 698 -32.19 32.78 18.09
C MET A 698 -31.28 32.06 19.08
N LYS A 699 -31.23 30.72 19.05
CA LYS A 699 -30.38 29.94 19.95
C LYS A 699 -28.89 30.12 19.63
N VAL A 700 -28.50 30.16 18.36
CA VAL A 700 -27.10 30.42 18.00
C VAL A 700 -26.67 31.85 18.33
N THR A 701 -27.56 32.83 18.18
CA THR A 701 -27.26 34.20 18.60
C THR A 701 -27.04 34.29 20.11
N ALA A 702 -27.87 33.61 20.90
CA ALA A 702 -27.69 33.54 22.35
C ALA A 702 -26.39 32.81 22.73
N PHE A 703 -26.07 31.73 22.05
CA PHE A 703 -24.79 31.04 22.22
C PHE A 703 -23.57 31.93 21.93
N LEU A 704 -23.57 32.65 20.79
CA LEU A 704 -22.48 33.55 20.43
C LEU A 704 -22.36 34.75 21.41
N ALA A 705 -23.49 35.26 21.93
CA ALA A 705 -23.47 36.28 23.00
C ALA A 705 -22.84 35.72 24.29
N SER A 706 -23.10 34.46 24.64
CA SER A 706 -22.49 33.80 25.80
C SER A 706 -21.00 33.57 25.60
N VAL A 707 -20.56 33.12 24.40
CA VAL A 707 -19.13 33.00 24.03
C VAL A 707 -18.43 34.38 24.15
N ARG A 708 -19.06 35.44 23.66
CA ARG A 708 -18.53 36.79 23.80
C ARG A 708 -18.40 37.19 25.27
N ALA A 709 -19.42 37.00 26.08
CA ALA A 709 -19.39 37.30 27.51
C ALA A 709 -18.29 36.52 28.25
N PHE A 710 -18.12 35.24 27.92
CA PHE A 710 -17.05 34.41 28.47
C PHE A 710 -15.65 34.93 28.11
N ILE A 711 -15.41 35.29 26.85
CA ILE A 711 -14.13 35.87 26.41
C ILE A 711 -13.88 37.21 27.11
N GLU A 712 -14.88 38.06 27.19
CA GLU A 712 -14.77 39.34 27.90
C GLU A 712 -14.49 39.17 29.39
N GLN A 713 -14.99 38.09 30.02
CA GLN A 713 -14.75 37.80 31.43
C GLN A 713 -13.35 37.16 31.67
N THR A 714 -12.91 36.26 30.79
CA THR A 714 -11.64 35.52 30.96
C THR A 714 -10.43 36.29 30.43
N ALA A 715 -10.63 37.10 29.39
CA ALA A 715 -9.60 37.88 28.73
C ALA A 715 -10.12 39.33 28.44
N PRO A 716 -10.38 40.11 29.49
CA PRO A 716 -10.99 41.43 29.35
C PRO A 716 -10.14 42.36 28.49
N GLY A 717 -10.78 43.02 27.52
CA GLY A 717 -10.12 43.98 26.66
C GLY A 717 -9.18 43.40 25.61
N MET A 718 -9.15 42.07 25.42
CA MET A 718 -8.29 41.43 24.42
C MET A 718 -8.92 41.34 23.03
N THR A 719 -10.24 41.41 22.91
CA THR A 719 -10.96 41.30 21.64
C THR A 719 -11.90 42.49 21.40
N LEU A 720 -12.01 42.93 20.14
CA LEU A 720 -12.94 43.93 19.65
C LEU A 720 -14.00 43.26 18.78
N TRP A 721 -15.28 43.47 19.11
CA TRP A 721 -16.44 42.90 18.41
C TRP A 721 -17.20 44.00 17.68
N GLU A 722 -17.16 44.02 16.35
CA GLU A 722 -17.74 45.03 15.50
C GLU A 722 -18.88 44.46 14.66
N PRO A 723 -20.16 44.88 14.92
CA PRO A 723 -21.25 44.49 14.02
C PRO A 723 -21.15 45.31 12.74
N LEU A 724 -21.14 44.65 11.63
CA LEU A 724 -21.03 45.21 10.27
C LEU A 724 -22.22 44.81 9.42
N THR A 725 -22.47 45.55 8.35
CA THR A 725 -23.55 45.26 7.40
C THR A 725 -23.02 45.31 5.95
N TRP A 726 -23.38 44.33 5.14
CA TRP A 726 -23.07 44.33 3.73
C TRP A 726 -24.29 43.94 2.89
N LYS A 727 -24.70 44.80 1.97
CA LYS A 727 -25.93 44.63 1.14
C LYS A 727 -27.17 44.23 1.96
N GLY A 728 -27.36 44.87 3.13
CA GLY A 728 -28.49 44.61 4.02
C GLY A 728 -28.36 43.36 4.90
N GLN A 729 -27.28 42.59 4.80
CA GLN A 729 -27.02 41.44 5.65
C GLN A 729 -26.00 41.76 6.73
N SER A 730 -26.29 41.37 7.97
CA SER A 730 -25.46 41.64 9.14
C SER A 730 -24.41 40.55 9.34
N TYR A 731 -23.19 40.92 9.70
CA TYR A 731 -22.13 40.06 10.14
C TYR A 731 -21.28 40.70 11.23
N VAL A 732 -20.45 39.93 11.92
CA VAL A 732 -19.60 40.42 13.01
C VAL A 732 -18.15 40.19 12.66
N ARG A 733 -17.31 41.18 12.88
CA ARG A 733 -15.86 41.10 12.87
C ARG A 733 -15.37 41.01 14.30
N VAL A 734 -14.51 40.02 14.59
CA VAL A 734 -13.83 39.89 15.88
C VAL A 734 -12.33 40.01 15.61
N SER A 735 -11.72 41.05 16.18
CA SER A 735 -10.29 41.29 16.01
C SER A 735 -9.57 41.44 17.35
N PRO A 736 -8.26 41.12 17.45
CA PRO A 736 -7.48 41.39 18.64
C PRO A 736 -7.32 42.91 18.84
N THR A 737 -7.41 43.36 20.08
CA THR A 737 -7.07 44.74 20.45
C THR A 737 -5.56 44.96 20.39
N LEU A 738 -5.13 46.24 20.44
CA LEU A 738 -3.69 46.56 20.52
C LEU A 738 -2.99 45.90 21.71
N ALA A 739 -3.71 45.72 22.83
CA ALA A 739 -3.17 45.05 24.02
C ALA A 739 -2.99 43.54 23.85
N ALA A 740 -3.73 42.91 22.91
CA ALA A 740 -3.67 41.47 22.62
C ALA A 740 -2.69 41.10 21.49
N ARG A 741 -2.17 42.12 20.80
CA ARG A 741 -1.26 41.88 19.66
C ARG A 741 0.11 41.42 20.17
N SER A 742 0.58 40.32 19.63
CA SER A 742 1.98 39.88 19.75
C SER A 742 2.67 39.97 18.38
N GLU A 743 4.01 39.89 18.35
CA GLU A 743 4.78 39.87 17.09
C GLU A 743 4.40 38.70 16.17
N ASP A 744 3.76 37.66 16.73
CA ASP A 744 3.34 36.47 16.02
C ASP A 744 1.94 36.54 15.38
N ILE A 745 1.14 37.57 15.67
CA ILE A 745 -0.22 37.69 15.14
C ILE A 745 -0.27 38.83 14.10
N PRO A 746 -0.63 38.54 12.83
CA PRO A 746 -0.75 39.53 11.77
C PRO A 746 -1.73 40.66 12.18
N GLU A 747 -1.37 41.93 11.94
CA GLU A 747 -2.20 43.10 12.32
C GLU A 747 -3.61 43.07 11.73
N ARG A 748 -3.79 42.41 10.58
CA ARG A 748 -5.04 42.34 9.84
C ARG A 748 -5.89 41.13 10.22
N LEU A 749 -5.39 40.24 11.07
CA LEU A 749 -6.14 39.04 11.43
C LEU A 749 -7.43 39.40 12.15
N ALA A 750 -8.53 38.90 11.61
CA ALA A 750 -9.86 39.00 12.22
C ALA A 750 -10.69 37.78 11.87
N LEU A 751 -11.49 37.31 12.82
CA LEU A 751 -12.52 36.32 12.60
C LEU A 751 -13.80 37.01 12.15
N TYR A 752 -14.39 36.52 11.08
CA TYR A 752 -15.68 37.01 10.60
C TYR A 752 -16.71 35.90 10.74
N TYR A 753 -17.89 36.23 11.26
CA TYR A 753 -19.02 35.32 11.28
C TYR A 753 -20.33 36.01 10.92
N ALA A 754 -21.24 35.24 10.34
CA ALA A 754 -22.59 35.66 10.03
C ALA A 754 -23.58 34.53 10.35
N VAL A 755 -24.71 34.91 10.93
CA VAL A 755 -25.89 34.07 11.07
C VAL A 755 -26.88 34.48 10.01
N SER A 756 -27.03 33.70 8.95
CA SER A 756 -27.90 34.01 7.82
C SER A 756 -28.79 32.83 7.49
N GLY A 757 -30.09 33.02 7.45
CA GLY A 757 -31.06 31.98 7.24
C GLY A 757 -30.96 30.90 8.31
N LYS A 758 -30.62 29.67 7.92
CA LYS A 758 -30.40 28.53 8.81
C LYS A 758 -28.93 28.10 8.89
N SER A 759 -28.00 29.04 8.73
CA SER A 759 -26.57 28.70 8.78
C SER A 759 -25.78 29.72 9.60
N LEU A 760 -24.75 29.23 10.27
CA LEU A 760 -23.65 29.99 10.86
C LEU A 760 -22.44 29.82 9.96
N LEU A 761 -21.95 30.91 9.38
CA LEU A 761 -20.73 30.95 8.59
C LEU A 761 -19.60 31.56 9.40
N ILE A 762 -18.43 30.94 9.40
CA ILE A 762 -17.22 31.41 10.09
C ILE A 762 -16.05 31.37 9.12
N THR A 763 -15.26 32.45 9.05
CA THR A 763 -14.05 32.50 8.21
C THR A 763 -13.09 33.58 8.70
N LEU A 764 -11.82 33.53 8.28
CA LEU A 764 -10.83 34.59 8.46
C LEU A 764 -10.83 35.58 7.28
N ASN A 765 -11.53 35.27 6.19
CA ASN A 765 -11.54 36.02 4.95
C ASN A 765 -12.90 36.80 4.77
N GLU A 766 -12.87 38.08 4.93
CA GLU A 766 -14.09 38.91 4.77
C GLU A 766 -14.69 38.83 3.36
N GLY A 767 -13.83 38.74 2.34
CA GLY A 767 -14.25 38.61 0.93
C GLY A 767 -15.05 37.35 0.70
N LEU A 768 -14.58 36.23 1.25
CA LEU A 768 -15.27 34.93 1.18
C LEU A 768 -16.62 34.99 1.92
N LEU A 769 -16.68 35.56 3.12
CA LEU A 769 -17.95 35.77 3.84
C LEU A 769 -18.96 36.55 2.97
N LYS A 770 -18.54 37.63 2.34
CA LYS A 770 -19.39 38.46 1.47
C LYS A 770 -19.91 37.70 0.26
N ARG A 771 -19.06 36.88 -0.39
CA ARG A 771 -19.48 35.99 -1.50
C ARG A 771 -20.51 34.96 -1.02
N ALA A 772 -20.27 34.30 0.12
CA ALA A 772 -21.22 33.34 0.68
C ALA A 772 -22.59 33.97 1.03
N LEU A 773 -22.60 35.16 1.64
CA LEU A 773 -23.82 35.88 1.90
C LEU A 773 -24.57 36.24 0.61
N GLN A 774 -23.86 36.62 -0.45
CA GLN A 774 -24.45 36.86 -1.76
C GLN A 774 -25.08 35.62 -2.38
N ARG A 775 -24.41 34.45 -2.28
CA ARG A 775 -24.95 33.17 -2.72
C ARG A 775 -26.22 32.80 -1.96
N GLN A 776 -26.23 32.98 -0.65
CA GLN A 776 -27.42 32.75 0.18
C GLN A 776 -28.60 33.65 -0.22
N ALA A 777 -28.33 34.95 -0.48
CA ALA A 777 -29.35 35.86 -0.99
C ALA A 777 -29.89 35.44 -2.36
N ALA A 778 -29.02 35.03 -3.27
CA ALA A 778 -29.42 34.53 -4.59
C ALA A 778 -30.33 33.30 -4.50
N ARG A 779 -30.04 32.36 -3.59
CA ARG A 779 -30.92 31.20 -3.33
C ARG A 779 -32.27 31.60 -2.79
N ALA A 780 -32.32 32.59 -1.89
CA ALA A 780 -33.57 33.12 -1.38
C ALA A 780 -34.42 33.77 -2.50
N GLU A 781 -33.81 34.28 -3.55
CA GLU A 781 -34.46 34.80 -4.78
C GLU A 781 -34.79 33.70 -5.80
N GLY A 782 -34.55 32.45 -5.50
CA GLY A 782 -34.80 31.31 -6.42
C GLY A 782 -33.71 31.07 -7.47
N LYS A 783 -32.54 31.74 -7.35
CA LYS A 783 -31.34 31.45 -8.16
C LYS A 783 -30.51 30.36 -7.48
N ASP A 784 -30.00 29.44 -8.24
CA ASP A 784 -29.16 28.34 -7.69
C ASP A 784 -27.70 28.47 -8.21
N PRO A 785 -26.79 29.01 -7.36
CA PRO A 785 -25.36 29.10 -7.68
C PRO A 785 -24.64 27.76 -7.81
N GLY A 786 -25.27 26.70 -7.33
CA GLY A 786 -24.74 25.32 -7.35
C GLY A 786 -25.39 24.41 -8.39
N LYS A 787 -26.14 24.94 -9.36
CA LYS A 787 -26.91 24.15 -10.33
C LYS A 787 -26.07 23.07 -11.07
N HIS A 788 -24.82 23.37 -11.35
CA HIS A 788 -23.93 22.49 -12.09
C HIS A 788 -22.98 21.69 -11.19
N VAL A 789 -23.02 21.91 -9.88
CA VAL A 789 -22.21 21.14 -8.91
C VAL A 789 -22.83 19.75 -8.74
N PRO A 790 -22.09 18.66 -8.96
CA PRO A 790 -22.61 17.31 -8.71
C PRO A 790 -23.07 17.12 -7.26
N ALA A 791 -24.09 16.28 -7.05
CA ALA A 791 -24.50 15.90 -5.72
C ALA A 791 -23.35 15.20 -4.98
N LEU A 792 -23.34 15.31 -3.64
CA LEU A 792 -22.40 14.58 -2.79
C LEU A 792 -22.59 13.07 -2.99
N ALA A 793 -21.48 12.34 -3.09
CA ALA A 793 -21.50 10.88 -3.29
C ALA A 793 -22.03 10.14 -2.05
N GLY A 794 -21.82 10.67 -0.84
CA GLY A 794 -22.28 10.10 0.44
C GLY A 794 -23.48 10.79 1.02
N GLN A 795 -24.25 10.03 1.83
CA GLN A 795 -25.40 10.58 2.54
C GLN A 795 -25.02 11.14 3.92
N GLN A 796 -23.99 10.63 4.56
CA GLN A 796 -23.53 11.10 5.86
C GLN A 796 -22.23 11.89 5.80
N VAL A 797 -21.29 11.48 4.94
CA VAL A 797 -20.04 12.20 4.72
C VAL A 797 -19.84 12.39 3.23
N GLY A 798 -19.48 13.59 2.81
CA GLY A 798 -19.15 13.93 1.43
C GLY A 798 -17.91 14.80 1.34
N LEU A 799 -17.05 14.50 0.36
CA LEU A 799 -15.90 15.30 -0.01
C LEU A 799 -15.93 15.52 -1.51
N GLN A 800 -15.81 16.75 -1.95
CA GLN A 800 -15.67 17.12 -3.35
C GLN A 800 -14.42 17.96 -3.53
N ALA A 801 -13.71 17.74 -4.62
CA ALA A 801 -12.50 18.46 -4.99
C ALA A 801 -12.53 18.82 -6.47
N ALA A 802 -12.25 20.07 -6.79
CA ALA A 802 -12.07 20.53 -8.17
C ALA A 802 -10.71 20.10 -8.73
N GLY A 803 -10.60 19.96 -10.06
CA GLY A 803 -9.35 19.56 -10.72
C GLY A 803 -8.20 20.53 -10.48
N GLU A 804 -8.50 21.80 -10.26
CA GLU A 804 -7.53 22.85 -9.92
C GLU A 804 -6.77 22.55 -8.62
N LEU A 805 -7.41 21.94 -7.62
CA LEU A 805 -6.76 21.51 -6.39
C LEU A 805 -5.61 20.54 -6.69
N ILE A 806 -5.83 19.63 -7.62
CA ILE A 806 -4.82 18.64 -8.01
C ILE A 806 -3.59 19.33 -8.61
N GLY A 807 -3.82 20.34 -9.46
CA GLY A 807 -2.74 21.16 -10.03
C GLY A 807 -1.95 21.93 -8.98
N LEU A 808 -2.61 22.42 -7.94
CA LEU A 808 -1.96 23.12 -6.82
C LEU A 808 -1.14 22.18 -5.93
N LEU A 809 -1.62 20.98 -5.72
CA LEU A 809 -0.94 19.96 -4.91
C LEU A 809 0.16 19.21 -5.69
N GLU A 810 0.13 19.28 -7.03
CA GLU A 810 1.06 18.54 -7.89
C GLU A 810 2.54 18.74 -7.49
N PRO A 811 3.05 19.95 -7.21
CA PRO A 811 4.46 20.14 -6.84
C PRO A 811 4.84 19.44 -5.53
N VAL A 812 3.94 19.48 -4.54
CA VAL A 812 4.16 18.85 -3.22
C VAL A 812 4.13 17.32 -3.36
N ILE A 813 3.09 16.80 -4.00
CA ILE A 813 2.94 15.37 -4.28
C ILE A 813 4.16 14.84 -5.07
N ARG A 814 4.61 15.60 -6.07
CA ARG A 814 5.77 15.25 -6.90
C ARG A 814 7.03 15.13 -6.06
N LYS A 815 7.26 16.08 -5.15
CA LYS A 815 8.46 16.08 -4.29
C LYS A 815 8.49 14.85 -3.38
N GLU A 816 7.40 14.56 -2.67
CA GLU A 816 7.33 13.41 -1.76
C GLU A 816 7.31 12.07 -2.48
N ALA A 817 6.46 11.91 -3.49
CA ALA A 817 6.42 10.70 -4.30
C ALA A 817 7.77 10.47 -4.98
N GLY A 818 8.41 11.51 -5.51
CA GLY A 818 9.74 11.45 -6.09
C GLY A 818 10.81 10.97 -5.10
N GLN A 819 10.78 11.46 -3.86
CA GLN A 819 11.70 11.02 -2.80
C GLN A 819 11.46 9.54 -2.43
N ARG A 820 10.21 9.11 -2.27
CA ARG A 820 9.87 7.70 -1.98
C ARG A 820 10.30 6.78 -3.12
N MET A 821 10.04 7.17 -4.37
CA MET A 821 10.45 6.41 -5.54
C MET A 821 11.98 6.32 -5.69
N GLN A 822 12.70 7.41 -5.37
CA GLN A 822 14.15 7.43 -5.34
C GLN A 822 14.67 6.46 -4.26
N GLN A 823 14.10 6.50 -3.06
CA GLN A 823 14.46 5.58 -1.97
C GLN A 823 14.19 4.12 -2.35
N ALA A 824 13.04 3.82 -2.95
CA ALA A 824 12.72 2.48 -3.44
C ALA A 824 13.67 2.04 -4.57
N SER A 825 14.08 2.95 -5.46
CA SER A 825 15.10 2.66 -6.48
C SER A 825 16.47 2.37 -5.87
N PHE A 826 16.87 3.12 -4.84
CA PHE A 826 18.12 2.92 -4.13
C PHE A 826 18.13 1.63 -3.29
N ALA A 827 16.99 1.17 -2.83
CA ALA A 827 16.87 -0.10 -2.11
C ALA A 827 17.32 -1.32 -2.93
N ASN A 828 17.34 -1.22 -4.26
CA ASN A 828 17.84 -2.27 -5.16
C ASN A 828 19.37 -2.31 -5.27
N LEU A 829 20.06 -1.19 -5.02
CA LEU A 829 21.48 -1.08 -5.30
C LEU A 829 22.37 -2.02 -4.47
N PRO A 830 22.09 -2.28 -3.17
CA PRO A 830 22.90 -3.19 -2.38
C PRO A 830 22.99 -4.60 -2.98
N ILE A 831 21.86 -5.18 -3.35
CA ILE A 831 21.86 -6.53 -3.93
C ILE A 831 22.39 -6.56 -5.36
N LEU A 832 22.14 -5.51 -6.16
CA LEU A 832 22.69 -5.39 -7.51
C LEU A 832 24.22 -5.27 -7.49
N ASN A 833 24.79 -4.55 -6.50
CA ASN A 833 26.24 -4.48 -6.28
C ASN A 833 26.82 -5.86 -5.95
N GLU A 834 26.13 -6.66 -5.09
CA GLU A 834 26.55 -8.02 -4.78
C GLU A 834 26.54 -8.91 -6.04
N TRP A 835 25.49 -8.84 -6.85
CA TRP A 835 25.40 -9.59 -8.11
C TRP A 835 26.47 -9.16 -9.10
N LYS A 836 26.75 -7.86 -9.25
CA LYS A 836 27.82 -7.38 -10.12
C LYS A 836 29.19 -7.86 -9.68
N ARG A 837 29.44 -7.88 -8.37
CA ARG A 837 30.69 -8.40 -7.78
C ARG A 837 30.86 -9.90 -8.02
N LEU A 838 29.82 -10.69 -7.81
CA LEU A 838 29.88 -12.17 -7.92
C LEU A 838 29.86 -12.64 -9.38
N TYR A 839 29.14 -11.94 -10.24
CA TYR A 839 28.92 -12.30 -11.65
C TYR A 839 29.21 -11.08 -12.56
N PRO A 840 30.47 -10.64 -12.69
CA PRO A 840 30.84 -9.39 -13.36
C PRO A 840 30.43 -9.36 -14.85
N ASP A 841 30.32 -10.50 -15.50
CA ASP A 841 29.99 -10.65 -16.92
C ASP A 841 28.47 -10.86 -17.18
N ARG A 842 27.65 -10.83 -16.12
CA ARG A 842 26.20 -11.01 -16.22
C ARG A 842 25.47 -9.69 -15.88
N ASP A 843 24.27 -9.54 -16.39
CA ASP A 843 23.39 -8.45 -15.94
C ASP A 843 22.91 -8.73 -14.52
N PRO A 844 23.19 -7.86 -13.54
CA PRO A 844 22.77 -8.04 -12.14
C PRO A 844 21.26 -8.16 -11.96
N VAL A 845 20.45 -7.49 -12.81
CA VAL A 845 18.98 -7.55 -12.76
C VAL A 845 18.50 -8.93 -13.19
N GLU A 846 19.05 -9.49 -14.29
CA GLU A 846 18.77 -10.85 -14.74
C GLU A 846 19.22 -11.91 -13.74
N VAL A 847 20.35 -11.70 -13.08
CA VAL A 847 20.82 -12.58 -12.00
C VAL A 847 19.81 -12.58 -10.86
N HIS A 848 19.34 -11.43 -10.44
CA HIS A 848 18.34 -11.31 -9.37
C HIS A 848 17.04 -12.04 -9.75
N GLU A 849 16.54 -11.79 -10.97
CA GLU A 849 15.32 -12.45 -11.47
C GLU A 849 15.49 -13.97 -11.51
N THR A 850 16.65 -14.46 -11.91
CA THR A 850 16.95 -15.90 -11.93
C THR A 850 16.93 -16.51 -10.53
N VAL A 851 17.50 -15.81 -9.53
CA VAL A 851 17.62 -16.30 -8.16
C VAL A 851 16.30 -16.14 -7.39
N PHE A 852 15.63 -14.97 -7.47
CA PHE A 852 14.47 -14.67 -6.64
C PHE A 852 13.12 -14.69 -7.35
N ARG A 853 13.13 -14.94 -8.67
CA ARG A 853 11.91 -14.96 -9.50
C ARG A 853 11.11 -13.66 -9.47
N THR A 854 11.82 -12.56 -9.22
CA THR A 854 11.28 -11.19 -9.18
C THR A 854 12.20 -10.27 -9.95
N LEU A 855 11.65 -9.41 -10.79
CA LEU A 855 12.39 -8.41 -11.54
C LEU A 855 12.62 -7.18 -10.63
N LEU A 856 13.85 -6.70 -10.52
CA LEU A 856 14.12 -5.41 -9.89
C LEU A 856 13.76 -4.28 -10.84
N VAL A 857 12.89 -3.40 -10.40
CA VAL A 857 12.39 -2.27 -11.19
C VAL A 857 12.75 -0.94 -10.53
N CYS A 858 13.07 0.04 -11.36
CA CYS A 858 13.17 1.41 -10.90
C CYS A 858 11.79 2.07 -11.00
N PRO A 859 11.18 2.53 -9.87
CA PRO A 859 9.84 3.13 -9.91
C PRO A 859 9.72 4.32 -10.87
N GLY A 860 10.82 5.03 -11.13
CA GLY A 860 10.87 6.12 -12.11
C GLY A 860 11.02 5.68 -13.57
N GLY A 861 10.82 4.40 -13.88
CA GLY A 861 10.91 3.87 -15.25
C GLY A 861 12.34 3.79 -15.81
N GLY A 862 13.36 4.02 -14.97
CA GLY A 862 14.76 3.89 -15.35
C GLY A 862 15.26 2.43 -15.34
N THR A 863 16.46 2.21 -15.86
CA THR A 863 17.20 0.95 -15.79
C THR A 863 18.37 1.08 -14.81
N TYR A 864 18.99 -0.05 -14.46
CA TYR A 864 20.19 -0.07 -13.63
C TYR A 864 21.43 -0.29 -14.48
N ALA A 865 22.47 0.49 -14.21
CA ALA A 865 23.75 0.41 -14.91
C ALA A 865 24.92 0.54 -13.93
N TRP A 866 26.07 -0.01 -14.29
CA TRP A 866 27.30 0.12 -13.50
C TRP A 866 27.93 1.50 -13.70
N ASP A 867 28.26 2.16 -12.63
CA ASP A 867 29.08 3.38 -12.62
C ASP A 867 30.53 3.04 -12.27
N ALA A 868 31.42 3.06 -13.26
CA ALA A 868 32.81 2.71 -13.04
C ALA A 868 33.60 3.76 -12.20
N GLY A 869 33.18 5.03 -12.22
CA GLY A 869 33.81 6.09 -11.43
C GLY A 869 33.44 6.01 -9.95
N ALA A 870 32.19 5.70 -9.68
CA ALA A 870 31.69 5.53 -8.32
C ALA A 870 31.77 4.06 -7.83
N GLU A 871 32.10 3.12 -8.72
CA GLU A 871 32.17 1.68 -8.46
C GLU A 871 30.89 1.14 -7.78
N THR A 872 29.76 1.53 -8.31
CA THR A 872 28.42 1.14 -7.80
C THR A 872 27.40 1.02 -8.92
N MET A 873 26.37 0.26 -8.71
CA MET A 873 25.18 0.30 -9.54
C MET A 873 24.46 1.63 -9.35
N LYS A 874 23.90 2.17 -10.43
CA LYS A 874 23.07 3.38 -10.40
C LYS A 874 21.81 3.21 -11.22
N SER A 875 20.74 3.87 -10.79
CA SER A 875 19.56 4.05 -11.63
C SER A 875 19.81 5.13 -12.67
N THR A 876 19.39 4.91 -13.91
CA THR A 876 19.44 5.94 -14.96
C THR A 876 18.51 7.11 -14.64
N ALA A 877 17.41 6.87 -13.91
CA ALA A 877 16.44 7.88 -13.49
C ALA A 877 16.88 8.64 -12.24
N TYR A 878 17.36 7.95 -11.19
CA TYR A 878 17.60 8.53 -9.87
C TYR A 878 19.08 8.60 -9.46
N GLY A 879 19.99 8.07 -10.27
CA GLY A 879 21.42 8.02 -9.91
C GLY A 879 21.70 7.00 -8.80
N HIS A 880 22.54 7.35 -7.85
CA HIS A 880 22.85 6.58 -6.65
C HIS A 880 22.99 7.53 -5.44
N PRO A 881 23.01 7.04 -4.18
CA PRO A 881 22.98 7.89 -2.98
C PRO A 881 24.03 8.98 -2.92
N ALA A 882 25.25 8.76 -3.45
CA ALA A 882 26.29 9.78 -3.48
C ALA A 882 26.19 10.77 -4.68
N MET A 883 25.36 10.47 -5.69
CA MET A 883 25.05 11.34 -6.83
C MET A 883 23.58 11.19 -7.21
N PRO A 884 22.67 11.67 -6.36
CA PRO A 884 21.23 11.55 -6.60
C PRO A 884 20.81 12.46 -7.76
N LYS A 885 19.80 12.00 -8.50
CA LYS A 885 19.09 12.77 -9.51
C LYS A 885 17.66 13.02 -9.04
N GLU A 886 17.08 14.12 -9.41
CA GLU A 886 15.68 14.46 -9.07
C GLU A 886 14.66 13.47 -9.63
N GLY A 887 15.03 12.69 -10.63
CA GLY A 887 14.15 11.73 -11.29
C GLY A 887 13.34 12.36 -12.43
N PRO A 888 12.57 11.53 -13.16
CA PRO A 888 11.75 12.01 -14.27
C PRO A 888 10.51 12.76 -13.75
N GLU A 889 9.96 13.65 -14.59
CA GLU A 889 8.62 14.23 -14.37
C GLU A 889 7.54 13.16 -14.54
N LEU A 890 7.23 12.43 -13.45
CA LEU A 890 6.39 11.24 -13.49
C LEU A 890 4.88 11.49 -13.45
N LEU A 891 4.45 12.73 -13.18
CA LEU A 891 3.07 13.08 -12.91
C LEU A 891 2.25 13.54 -14.12
N ARG A 892 2.74 13.36 -15.32
CA ARG A 892 1.95 13.57 -16.55
C ARG A 892 1.58 12.22 -17.17
N PRO A 893 0.44 11.94 -17.43
CA PRO A 893 -0.92 11.89 -16.92
C PRO A 893 -1.11 10.67 -16.03
N PRO A 894 -1.79 10.52 -14.98
CA PRO A 894 -3.24 10.41 -14.99
C PRO A 894 -3.92 11.45 -14.11
N VAL A 895 -3.17 12.11 -13.23
CA VAL A 895 -3.74 13.03 -12.24
C VAL A 895 -4.05 14.38 -12.87
N SER A 896 -3.22 14.84 -13.83
CA SER A 896 -3.48 16.09 -14.57
C SER A 896 -4.70 16.04 -15.50
N GLU A 897 -5.23 14.85 -15.80
CA GLU A 897 -6.47 14.67 -16.56
C GLU A 897 -7.72 14.77 -15.69
N LEU A 898 -7.59 14.66 -14.36
CA LEU A 898 -8.72 14.74 -13.46
C LEU A 898 -9.27 16.17 -13.41
N THR A 899 -10.57 16.30 -13.59
CA THR A 899 -11.30 17.57 -13.55
C THR A 899 -12.14 17.71 -12.29
N PHE A 900 -12.49 16.60 -11.64
CA PHE A 900 -13.33 16.61 -10.45
C PHE A 900 -13.22 15.28 -9.71
N GLY A 901 -13.20 15.35 -8.37
CA GLY A 901 -13.28 14.21 -7.48
C GLY A 901 -14.47 14.33 -6.54
N ASN A 902 -15.20 13.24 -6.33
CA ASN A 902 -16.36 13.16 -5.45
C ASN A 902 -16.27 11.87 -4.64
N PHE A 903 -16.22 11.99 -3.34
CA PHE A 903 -16.10 10.89 -2.40
C PHE A 903 -17.22 10.98 -1.35
N GLY A 904 -17.73 9.82 -0.90
CA GLY A 904 -18.76 9.82 0.11
C GLY A 904 -18.93 8.52 0.86
N LEU A 905 -19.33 8.66 2.14
CA LEU A 905 -19.73 7.56 3.00
C LEU A 905 -21.22 7.66 3.32
N SER A 906 -21.86 6.50 3.34
CA SER A 906 -23.23 6.36 3.81
C SER A 906 -23.31 5.19 4.82
N PHE A 907 -23.89 5.48 5.99
CA PHE A 907 -24.17 4.46 7.01
C PHE A 907 -25.65 4.09 6.93
N GLU A 908 -25.90 2.90 6.45
CA GLU A 908 -27.24 2.42 6.21
C GLU A 908 -27.66 1.45 7.34
N GLN A 909 -28.81 1.67 7.98
CA GLN A 909 -29.32 0.73 8.98
C GLN A 909 -29.54 -0.62 8.32
N HIS A 910 -29.01 -1.69 8.90
CA HIS A 910 -29.01 -3.08 8.40
C HIS A 910 -28.20 -3.32 7.13
N ASP A 911 -27.83 -2.28 6.36
CA ASP A 911 -27.17 -2.39 5.06
C ASP A 911 -25.66 -2.08 5.11
N GLY A 912 -25.15 -1.65 6.26
CA GLY A 912 -23.70 -1.47 6.50
C GLY A 912 -23.14 -0.16 5.96
N LEU A 913 -21.84 -0.17 5.66
CA LEU A 913 -21.11 0.95 5.08
C LEU A 913 -21.22 0.91 3.57
N ARG A 914 -21.61 2.03 2.98
CA ARG A 914 -21.49 2.28 1.55
C ARG A 914 -20.44 3.38 1.28
N VAL A 915 -19.48 3.05 0.44
CA VAL A 915 -18.41 3.96 0.01
C VAL A 915 -18.59 4.25 -1.47
N ARG A 916 -18.63 5.52 -1.85
CA ARG A 916 -18.70 5.93 -3.26
C ARG A 916 -17.56 6.87 -3.59
N THR A 917 -16.89 6.61 -4.70
CA THR A 917 -15.86 7.49 -5.26
C THR A 917 -16.15 7.68 -6.74
N GLU A 918 -16.12 8.89 -7.22
CA GLU A 918 -16.28 9.27 -8.63
C GLU A 918 -15.16 10.23 -9.01
N LEU A 919 -14.43 9.90 -10.05
CA LEU A 919 -13.35 10.71 -10.61
C LEU A 919 -13.70 11.06 -12.04
N LYS A 920 -13.93 12.34 -12.32
CA LYS A 920 -14.15 12.83 -13.68
C LYS A 920 -12.82 13.26 -14.31
N ARG A 921 -12.68 13.01 -15.58
CA ARG A 921 -11.49 13.34 -16.34
C ARG A 921 -11.84 14.03 -17.67
N ARG A 922 -10.87 14.68 -18.28
CA ARG A 922 -11.05 15.31 -19.59
C ARG A 922 -11.35 14.26 -20.64
N ASP A 923 -12.27 14.58 -21.55
CA ASP A 923 -12.65 13.71 -22.66
C ASP A 923 -11.42 13.33 -23.51
N ARG A 924 -11.19 12.05 -23.70
CA ARG A 924 -10.09 11.49 -24.50
C ARG A 924 -10.41 11.33 -25.98
N ALA A 925 -11.64 11.54 -26.41
CA ALA A 925 -12.05 11.35 -27.79
C ALA A 925 -11.26 12.23 -28.78
N LEU A 926 -10.63 13.31 -28.31
CA LEU A 926 -9.76 14.19 -29.10
C LEU A 926 -8.28 13.77 -29.17
N GLY A 927 -7.88 12.71 -28.42
CA GLY A 927 -6.48 12.27 -28.25
C GLY A 927 -6.12 10.93 -28.89
N GLY A 928 -6.90 10.39 -29.81
CA GLY A 928 -6.73 9.04 -30.42
C GLY A 928 -5.38 8.66 -31.03
N PHE A 929 -4.37 9.52 -30.93
CA PHE A 929 -3.01 9.28 -31.46
C PHE A 929 -2.02 8.76 -30.39
N SER A 930 -2.38 8.78 -29.09
CA SER A 930 -1.47 8.44 -27.99
C SER A 930 -1.46 6.93 -27.61
N ARG A 931 -2.41 6.12 -28.07
CA ARG A 931 -2.50 4.68 -27.74
C ARG A 931 -1.33 3.82 -28.27
N ALA A 932 -0.51 4.33 -29.17
CA ALA A 932 0.55 3.56 -29.84
C ALA A 932 1.91 3.59 -29.15
N ILE A 933 2.18 4.54 -28.25
CA ILE A 933 3.52 4.78 -27.67
C ILE A 933 3.67 4.19 -26.24
N GLY A 934 2.58 3.97 -25.50
CA GLY A 934 2.61 3.46 -24.12
C GLY A 934 2.94 1.96 -23.95
N LYS A 935 3.16 1.20 -25.01
CA LYS A 935 3.22 -0.28 -25.00
C LYS A 935 4.51 -0.91 -24.46
N ARG A 936 5.45 -0.16 -23.90
CA ARG A 936 6.75 -0.75 -23.48
C ARG A 936 7.10 -0.67 -22.00
N LEU A 937 6.26 -0.10 -21.15
CA LEU A 937 6.59 0.08 -19.74
C LEU A 937 5.37 -0.19 -18.88
N CYS A 938 5.09 -1.39 -18.50
CA CYS A 938 4.36 -1.74 -17.26
C CYS A 938 3.97 -3.21 -17.24
N ALA A 939 4.68 -3.96 -16.48
CA ALA A 939 4.31 -5.31 -16.07
C ALA A 939 4.29 -5.34 -14.53
N ALA A 940 3.21 -4.93 -13.89
CA ALA A 940 2.95 -5.29 -12.50
C ALA A 940 1.55 -4.84 -12.08
N ALA A 941 0.60 -5.72 -12.12
CA ALA A 941 -0.68 -5.47 -11.48
C ALA A 941 -0.95 -6.53 -10.41
N PRO A 942 -0.89 -6.19 -9.13
CA PRO A 942 -1.64 -6.95 -8.15
C PRO A 942 -2.85 -6.16 -7.69
N CYS A 943 -3.98 -6.82 -7.72
CA CYS A 943 -5.24 -6.50 -7.07
C CYS A 943 -5.89 -5.15 -7.44
N LEU A 944 -6.90 -5.20 -8.31
CA LEU A 944 -7.83 -4.10 -8.61
C LEU A 944 -8.39 -3.39 -7.36
N LEU A 945 -8.50 -4.08 -6.23
CA LEU A 945 -8.95 -3.55 -4.95
C LEU A 945 -8.01 -2.47 -4.37
N CYS A 946 -6.69 -2.62 -4.57
CA CYS A 946 -5.72 -1.66 -4.04
C CYS A 946 -5.54 -0.41 -4.92
N THR A 947 -6.03 -0.43 -6.17
CA THR A 947 -5.72 0.59 -7.17
C THR A 947 -6.59 1.84 -7.06
N PHE A 948 -7.86 1.70 -6.71
CA PHE A 948 -8.83 2.80 -6.77
C PHE A 948 -9.18 3.44 -5.42
N LEU A 949 -9.00 2.73 -4.30
CA LEU A 949 -9.19 3.28 -2.96
C LEU A 949 -8.16 4.35 -2.54
N PRO A 950 -6.87 4.24 -2.93
CA PRO A 950 -5.84 5.17 -2.48
C PRO A 950 -5.88 6.57 -3.10
N LEU A 951 -6.50 6.81 -4.25
CA LEU A 951 -6.47 8.12 -4.91
C LEU A 951 -7.23 9.21 -4.13
N GLY A 952 -8.43 8.90 -3.64
CA GLY A 952 -9.13 9.76 -2.68
C GLY A 952 -8.32 9.92 -1.39
N ALA A 953 -7.67 8.84 -1.00
CA ALA A 953 -6.83 8.67 0.16
C ALA A 953 -5.63 9.59 0.19
N PHE A 954 -4.88 9.65 -0.88
CA PHE A 954 -3.63 10.41 -0.95
C PHE A 954 -3.87 11.92 -0.85
N VAL A 955 -4.86 12.44 -1.58
CA VAL A 955 -5.17 13.88 -1.59
C VAL A 955 -5.61 14.36 -0.19
N ILE A 956 -6.41 13.56 0.52
CA ILE A 956 -6.87 13.91 1.87
C ILE A 956 -5.73 13.75 2.89
N ARG A 957 -4.91 12.72 2.78
CA ARG A 957 -3.77 12.48 3.68
C ARG A 957 -2.79 13.65 3.63
N GLN A 958 -2.52 14.17 2.43
CA GLN A 958 -1.61 15.31 2.26
C GLN A 958 -2.20 16.59 2.83
N LEU A 959 -3.48 16.88 2.53
CA LEU A 959 -4.17 18.07 3.05
C LEU A 959 -4.29 18.05 4.58
N ALA A 960 -4.50 16.91 5.17
CA ALA A 960 -4.68 16.76 6.59
C ALA A 960 -3.34 16.72 7.36
N SER A 961 -2.25 16.14 6.78
CA SER A 961 -0.89 16.18 7.37
C SER A 961 -0.42 17.63 7.53
N GLU A 962 -0.59 18.41 6.48
CA GLU A 962 -0.17 19.82 6.52
C GLU A 962 -1.09 20.69 7.40
N ALA A 963 -2.41 20.38 7.47
CA ALA A 963 -3.32 21.09 8.35
C ALA A 963 -3.10 20.71 9.83
N GLY A 964 -2.78 19.45 10.16
CA GLY A 964 -2.48 19.01 11.53
C GLY A 964 -1.21 19.64 12.08
N ASP A 965 -0.13 19.66 11.28
CA ASP A 965 1.13 20.32 11.64
C ASP A 965 0.96 21.86 11.74
N PHE A 966 0.07 22.45 10.93
CA PHE A 966 -0.21 23.89 10.93
C PHE A 966 -1.07 24.35 12.12
N PHE A 967 -2.02 23.52 12.59
CA PHE A 967 -2.88 23.87 13.72
C PHE A 967 -2.39 23.34 15.07
N GLY A 968 -1.30 22.57 15.12
CA GLY A 968 -0.72 22.01 16.35
C GLY A 968 -1.66 21.06 17.12
N LEU A 969 -2.52 20.32 16.41
CA LEU A 969 -3.47 19.34 16.94
C LEU A 969 -2.92 17.92 16.88
#